data_f13184adcd1f8fbcecced29ca548ba4b
#
_entry.id   f13184adcd1f8fbcecced29ca548ba4b
#
_cell.length_a   1.000
_cell.length_b   1.000
_cell.length_c   1.000
_cell.angle_alpha   90.00
_cell.angle_beta   90.00
_cell.angle_gamma   90.00
#
_symmetry.space_group_name_H-M   'P 1'
#
loop_
_entity.id
_entity.type
_entity.pdbx_description
1 polymer ?
#
loop_
_entity_poly.entity_id
_entity_poly.type
_entity_poly.pdbx_seq_one_letter_code
_entity_poly.pdbx_strand_id
1 'polypeptide(L)'
;MRNLLVLLASASLAAAQSKIPLRENWSIQSSAEVRENGAALSAAGFAPRGWHAATVPTTVFSALVKAGVYPDPYFGTNLRSVPGTSYPIGVNFSNLPMPSGSPFQKSWWFRTEFKLPANYRGKTVWLNLDGINFRANVFMNGKRIASSDQVAGAWRLFQLDVTAAAKPAGSNALAIEIFPPEPGDLAITFVDWNPMPPDKGMGLWREVSISATGPVAIRYPFVTTHLVGQGAEISVRAELTNASAVPVEGILQGRIEKTEFSQAVKLAAHETKIVHLTPAKAERPRLWWPAQVGPQNLYPLDLTFETGGKVSDASHTEFGIREVTSELDAQGHRLFHINGKNILIRGAGYTFDMLLRSSPERQEAELRYVRDMNLNAVRFEGKLEDDRFLELCDRMGILVLAGWCCCDHWEKWDKWDKEDETVAADSLRDQLRRLARHPSVFDWLYGSDNPPPPHIEQIYRDVIREVEWPNPYQSSATAKKTPAGETGLKMTGPYEYVPPSYWLLDTKAGGAHGFNTETSPGPAPPPIESLRRMLPADKLWPINADWDYHAGGGQFKNIKVFTEALDQRYGPSKSAEEYARKAQVMAYEGHRAMFEAYGRNKYTSTGVIQWMLNNAWPGMIWHLYDWYLRPGGSYFGAKKGCEPLHVQYSYDDRSIVVVNSYYHPFANMKVVATAYNLDMTPKFSREAKMDSEPDSSTRVFTIPEIEGLSPTWFLSLKLEDPSDDVVSENFYWFSTRPETLEWEKGNWYTTPTKTFADYTALQTLPLVALKVESKSTDHSTTVTVTNPAKTLAFAVRLKVKRDTDGEEVLPVLWEDNYFALLPGQSRQVTATYQAKDLGPAKPVVEVSGWNVN
;
A
#
# COMPACT_ATOMS: atom_id res chain seq x y z
N MET A 1 23.79 41.07 20.83
CA MET A 1 22.35 41.17 20.51
C MET A 1 21.86 40.28 19.40
N ARG A 2 22.68 39.90 18.41
CA ARG A 2 22.25 38.99 17.30
C ARG A 2 21.99 37.53 17.71
N ASN A 3 22.74 37.03 18.72
CA ASN A 3 22.58 35.61 19.14
C ASN A 3 21.42 35.36 20.12
N LEU A 4 20.84 36.41 20.72
CA LEU A 4 19.68 36.29 21.63
C LEU A 4 18.36 36.19 20.86
N LEU A 5 18.29 36.77 19.65
CA LEU A 5 17.09 36.70 18.79
C LEU A 5 16.89 35.30 18.14
N VAL A 6 18.00 34.61 17.81
CA VAL A 6 17.94 33.26 17.22
C VAL A 6 17.47 32.20 18.25
N LEU A 7 17.84 32.33 19.53
CA LEU A 7 17.40 31.45 20.59
C LEU A 7 15.92 31.66 20.97
N LEU A 8 15.41 32.89 20.85
CA LEU A 8 13.98 33.20 21.07
C LEU A 8 13.08 32.67 19.95
N ALA A 9 13.55 32.68 18.70
CA ALA A 9 12.81 32.13 17.57
C ALA A 9 12.65 30.61 17.63
N SER A 10 13.72 29.87 18.01
CA SER A 10 13.67 28.41 18.17
C SER A 10 12.81 27.94 19.34
N ALA A 11 12.75 28.73 20.44
CA ALA A 11 11.84 28.43 21.55
C ALA A 11 10.37 28.78 21.23
N SER A 12 10.10 29.73 20.33
CA SER A 12 8.75 30.09 19.90
C SER A 12 8.13 29.07 18.94
N LEU A 13 8.91 28.43 18.07
CA LEU A 13 8.41 27.40 17.14
C LEU A 13 7.88 26.17 17.89
N ALA A 14 8.54 25.73 18.95
CA ALA A 14 8.07 24.61 19.79
C ALA A 14 6.74 24.87 20.53
N ALA A 15 6.34 26.13 20.67
CA ALA A 15 5.14 26.54 21.42
C ALA A 15 3.90 26.81 20.54
N ALA A 16 4.03 26.86 19.22
CA ALA A 16 2.96 27.41 18.36
C ALA A 16 1.92 26.38 17.90
N GLN A 17 2.22 25.11 17.75
CA GLN A 17 1.25 24.11 17.26
C GLN A 17 1.36 22.75 17.96
N SER A 18 1.03 22.66 19.23
CA SER A 18 0.76 21.34 19.80
C SER A 18 -0.68 20.93 19.47
N LYS A 19 -0.91 20.19 18.39
CA LYS A 19 -2.13 19.40 18.24
C LYS A 19 -2.21 18.44 19.43
N ILE A 20 -3.38 18.37 20.06
CA ILE A 20 -3.67 17.41 21.12
C ILE A 20 -4.53 16.32 20.52
N PRO A 21 -3.98 15.15 20.24
CA PRO A 21 -4.80 14.04 19.73
C PRO A 21 -5.72 13.52 20.84
N LEU A 22 -6.98 13.31 20.50
CA LEU A 22 -7.98 12.74 21.40
C LEU A 22 -8.11 11.24 21.07
N ARG A 23 -7.18 10.43 21.54
CA ARG A 23 -7.11 8.99 21.24
C ARG A 23 -7.81 8.12 22.27
N GLU A 24 -7.65 8.45 23.52
CA GLU A 24 -8.08 7.62 24.65
C GLU A 24 -9.35 8.16 25.32
N ASN A 25 -9.92 7.36 26.22
CA ASN A 25 -11.07 7.71 27.05
C ASN A 25 -12.37 7.99 26.26
N TRP A 26 -12.52 7.35 25.10
CA TRP A 26 -13.78 7.36 24.39
C TRP A 26 -14.73 6.29 24.90
N SER A 27 -16.01 6.59 24.79
CA SER A 27 -17.10 5.63 25.02
C SER A 27 -18.09 5.74 23.86
N ILE A 28 -18.63 4.59 23.41
CA ILE A 28 -19.59 4.52 22.33
C ILE A 28 -20.88 3.84 22.76
N GLN A 29 -22.01 4.27 22.19
CA GLN A 29 -23.31 3.62 22.38
C GLN A 29 -24.25 3.93 21.22
N SER A 30 -25.13 2.96 20.88
CA SER A 30 -26.19 3.16 19.91
C SER A 30 -27.18 4.23 20.36
N SER A 31 -27.60 5.10 19.45
CA SER A 31 -28.65 6.10 19.73
C SER A 31 -29.98 5.47 20.14
N ALA A 32 -30.24 4.22 19.79
CA ALA A 32 -31.40 3.47 20.23
C ALA A 32 -31.45 3.22 21.74
N GLU A 33 -30.28 3.18 22.38
CA GLU A 33 -30.11 2.92 23.84
C GLU A 33 -29.86 4.20 24.64
N VAL A 34 -29.82 5.37 23.98
CA VAL A 34 -29.51 6.66 24.59
C VAL A 34 -30.73 7.58 24.52
N ARG A 35 -31.21 8.07 25.68
CA ARG A 35 -32.36 8.97 25.76
C ARG A 35 -31.97 10.44 25.73
N GLU A 36 -30.77 10.75 26.15
CA GLU A 36 -30.24 12.10 26.25
C GLU A 36 -29.92 12.67 24.87
N ASN A 37 -30.12 13.96 24.70
CA ASN A 37 -29.72 14.66 23.49
C ASN A 37 -28.23 15.04 23.51
N GLY A 38 -27.68 15.43 22.36
CA GLY A 38 -26.25 15.74 22.23
C GLY A 38 -25.76 16.86 23.15
N ALA A 39 -26.62 17.81 23.52
CA ALA A 39 -26.26 18.85 24.50
C ALA A 39 -26.03 18.27 25.89
N ALA A 40 -26.89 17.37 26.35
CA ALA A 40 -26.71 16.67 27.64
C ALA A 40 -25.50 15.71 27.59
N LEU A 41 -25.33 14.96 26.50
CA LEU A 41 -24.20 14.03 26.34
C LEU A 41 -22.85 14.74 26.30
N SER A 42 -22.78 15.95 25.76
CA SER A 42 -21.56 16.77 25.73
C SER A 42 -21.36 17.64 26.96
N ALA A 43 -22.15 17.45 28.03
CA ALA A 43 -21.93 18.13 29.31
C ALA A 43 -20.77 17.45 30.07
N ALA A 44 -19.92 18.28 30.71
CA ALA A 44 -18.85 17.76 31.55
C ALA A 44 -19.44 17.05 32.78
N GLY A 45 -18.92 15.87 33.12
CA GLY A 45 -19.40 15.06 34.23
C GLY A 45 -20.57 14.13 33.87
N PHE A 46 -21.02 14.06 32.62
CA PHE A 46 -21.96 13.03 32.19
C PHE A 46 -21.34 11.64 32.37
N ALA A 47 -22.02 10.74 33.02
CA ALA A 47 -21.56 9.37 33.26
C ALA A 47 -22.10 8.41 32.18
N PRO A 48 -21.29 7.91 31.24
CA PRO A 48 -21.73 7.02 30.17
C PRO A 48 -21.93 5.57 30.67
N ARG A 49 -22.97 5.34 31.50
CA ARG A 49 -23.27 4.02 32.07
C ARG A 49 -23.75 3.06 30.99
N GLY A 50 -23.14 1.87 30.95
CA GLY A 50 -23.47 0.84 29.97
C GLY A 50 -22.92 1.10 28.57
N TRP A 51 -22.08 2.14 28.37
CA TRP A 51 -21.42 2.40 27.13
C TRP A 51 -20.15 1.53 26.99
N HIS A 52 -19.79 1.21 25.74
CA HIS A 52 -18.58 0.46 25.45
C HIS A 52 -17.37 1.39 25.41
N ALA A 53 -16.28 1.00 26.04
CA ALA A 53 -15.02 1.72 25.99
C ALA A 53 -14.41 1.65 24.56
N ALA A 54 -13.85 2.74 24.09
CA ALA A 54 -13.23 2.83 22.77
C ALA A 54 -11.97 3.68 22.77
N THR A 55 -11.19 3.53 21.73
CA THR A 55 -10.07 4.41 21.34
C THR A 55 -10.36 4.95 19.93
N VAL A 56 -9.86 6.14 19.59
CA VAL A 56 -10.02 6.73 18.25
C VAL A 56 -8.61 6.88 17.65
N PRO A 57 -8.39 6.52 16.37
CA PRO A 57 -9.38 6.14 15.34
C PRO A 57 -10.03 4.76 15.57
N THR A 58 -11.31 4.64 15.22
CA THR A 58 -12.02 3.35 15.18
C THR A 58 -13.36 3.45 14.45
N THR A 59 -13.87 2.33 13.97
CA THR A 59 -15.27 2.18 13.59
C THR A 59 -16.09 1.62 14.75
N VAL A 60 -17.42 1.67 14.65
CA VAL A 60 -18.31 1.09 15.67
C VAL A 60 -18.06 -0.39 15.83
N PHE A 61 -18.06 -1.14 14.73
CA PHE A 61 -17.85 -2.59 14.77
C PHE A 61 -16.47 -2.97 15.32
N SER A 62 -15.42 -2.27 14.88
CA SER A 62 -14.06 -2.48 15.38
C SER A 62 -13.97 -2.28 16.90
N ALA A 63 -14.61 -1.23 17.43
CA ALA A 63 -14.66 -0.98 18.86
C ALA A 63 -15.43 -2.06 19.62
N LEU A 64 -16.56 -2.54 19.09
CA LEU A 64 -17.35 -3.62 19.71
C LEU A 64 -16.61 -4.97 19.71
N VAL A 65 -15.86 -5.29 18.64
CA VAL A 65 -14.98 -6.47 18.60
C VAL A 65 -13.90 -6.35 19.68
N LYS A 66 -13.25 -5.19 19.78
CA LYS A 66 -12.24 -4.93 20.83
C LYS A 66 -12.81 -5.02 22.24
N ALA A 67 -14.06 -4.62 22.42
CA ALA A 67 -14.77 -4.72 23.71
C ALA A 67 -15.31 -6.14 24.00
N GLY A 68 -15.09 -7.13 23.13
CA GLY A 68 -15.53 -8.51 23.29
C GLY A 68 -17.03 -8.75 23.08
N VAL A 69 -17.76 -7.80 22.46
CA VAL A 69 -19.17 -7.97 22.12
C VAL A 69 -19.36 -9.00 21.00
N TYR A 70 -18.44 -9.02 20.06
CA TYR A 70 -18.41 -10.00 18.97
C TYR A 70 -17.09 -10.78 18.98
N PRO A 71 -17.10 -12.06 18.54
CA PRO A 71 -15.87 -12.84 18.39
C PRO A 71 -14.97 -12.25 17.29
N ASP A 72 -13.70 -12.71 17.22
CA ASP A 72 -12.80 -12.33 16.14
C ASP A 72 -13.45 -12.62 14.77
N PRO A 73 -13.79 -11.60 13.98
CA PRO A 73 -14.48 -11.76 12.69
C PRO A 73 -13.59 -12.36 11.60
N TYR A 74 -12.28 -12.47 11.83
CA TYR A 74 -11.28 -12.94 10.88
C TYR A 74 -11.02 -14.44 10.97
N PHE A 75 -11.58 -15.12 11.98
CA PHE A 75 -11.44 -16.55 12.13
C PHE A 75 -12.65 -17.29 11.51
N GLY A 76 -12.38 -18.15 10.55
CA GLY A 76 -13.41 -18.98 9.88
C GLY A 76 -14.55 -18.13 9.34
N THR A 77 -15.76 -18.47 9.68
CA THR A 77 -16.97 -17.76 9.27
C THR A 77 -17.61 -16.91 10.39
N ASN A 78 -16.82 -16.53 11.41
CA ASN A 78 -17.33 -15.79 12.59
C ASN A 78 -18.05 -14.49 12.24
N LEU A 79 -17.58 -13.77 11.20
CA LEU A 79 -18.23 -12.54 10.73
C LEU A 79 -19.70 -12.77 10.40
N ARG A 80 -20.08 -13.96 9.92
CA ARG A 80 -21.46 -14.32 9.58
C ARG A 80 -22.37 -14.50 10.80
N SER A 81 -21.81 -14.61 12.00
CA SER A 81 -22.57 -14.68 13.25
C SER A 81 -23.05 -13.30 13.73
N VAL A 82 -22.53 -12.22 13.18
CA VAL A 82 -22.97 -10.86 13.50
C VAL A 82 -24.37 -10.64 12.92
N PRO A 83 -25.33 -10.14 13.71
CA PRO A 83 -26.71 -9.95 13.25
C PRO A 83 -26.79 -9.13 11.96
N GLY A 84 -27.48 -9.64 10.96
CA GLY A 84 -27.67 -9.00 9.67
C GLY A 84 -26.53 -9.21 8.66
N THR A 85 -25.56 -10.10 8.91
CA THR A 85 -24.42 -10.35 8.01
C THR A 85 -24.39 -11.75 7.39
N SER A 86 -25.49 -12.47 7.37
CA SER A 86 -25.62 -13.78 6.72
C SER A 86 -25.79 -13.62 5.22
N TYR A 87 -24.67 -13.51 4.49
CA TYR A 87 -24.67 -13.48 3.03
C TYR A 87 -24.31 -14.85 2.46
N PRO A 88 -24.89 -15.26 1.32
CA PRO A 88 -24.44 -16.44 0.60
C PRO A 88 -22.98 -16.31 0.18
N ILE A 89 -22.23 -17.41 0.24
CA ILE A 89 -20.86 -17.45 -0.31
C ILE A 89 -20.92 -17.19 -1.80
N GLY A 90 -19.96 -16.39 -2.30
CA GLY A 90 -19.85 -16.00 -3.70
C GLY A 90 -20.70 -14.81 -4.13
N VAL A 91 -21.44 -14.18 -3.21
CA VAL A 91 -22.08 -12.88 -3.47
C VAL A 91 -21.00 -11.79 -3.41
N ASN A 92 -21.18 -10.72 -4.19
CA ASN A 92 -20.35 -9.52 -4.01
C ASN A 92 -20.75 -8.82 -2.71
N PHE A 93 -19.79 -8.69 -1.77
CA PHE A 93 -20.05 -8.21 -0.43
C PHE A 93 -20.01 -6.68 -0.30
N SER A 94 -19.18 -5.99 -1.08
CA SER A 94 -18.87 -4.57 -0.86
C SER A 94 -20.04 -3.63 -1.19
N ASN A 95 -20.90 -3.98 -2.12
CA ASN A 95 -22.01 -3.15 -2.58
C ASN A 95 -23.39 -3.54 -2.02
N LEU A 96 -23.44 -4.40 -1.03
CA LEU A 96 -24.71 -4.84 -0.44
C LEU A 96 -25.34 -3.77 0.46
N PRO A 97 -26.66 -3.60 0.45
CA PRO A 97 -27.33 -2.75 1.42
C PRO A 97 -27.17 -3.32 2.84
N MET A 98 -27.21 -2.46 3.85
CA MET A 98 -27.24 -2.92 5.24
C MET A 98 -28.53 -3.72 5.49
N PRO A 99 -28.45 -4.98 5.96
CA PRO A 99 -29.64 -5.82 6.14
C PRO A 99 -30.63 -5.25 7.16
N SER A 100 -31.92 -5.51 6.95
CA SER A 100 -32.97 -5.16 7.91
C SER A 100 -32.69 -5.87 9.24
N GLY A 101 -32.80 -5.15 10.36
CA GLY A 101 -32.50 -5.68 11.69
C GLY A 101 -31.03 -5.63 12.09
N SER A 102 -30.14 -5.08 11.25
CA SER A 102 -28.78 -4.81 11.65
C SER A 102 -28.75 -3.79 12.80
N PRO A 103 -27.98 -4.04 13.87
CA PRO A 103 -27.81 -3.09 14.98
C PRO A 103 -27.11 -1.80 14.55
N PHE A 104 -26.52 -1.79 13.34
CA PHE A 104 -25.78 -0.67 12.79
C PHE A 104 -26.65 0.25 11.91
N GLN A 105 -27.95 -0.01 11.75
CA GLN A 105 -28.87 0.91 11.05
C GLN A 105 -29.18 2.19 11.82
N LYS A 106 -28.82 2.25 13.10
CA LYS A 106 -29.00 3.45 13.94
C LYS A 106 -27.70 4.22 14.02
N SER A 107 -27.80 5.52 14.26
CA SER A 107 -26.63 6.33 14.59
C SER A 107 -25.97 5.88 15.89
N TRP A 108 -24.69 6.15 16.02
CA TRP A 108 -23.91 5.84 17.21
C TRP A 108 -23.26 7.08 17.78
N TRP A 109 -23.29 7.20 19.10
CA TRP A 109 -22.63 8.24 19.84
C TRP A 109 -21.19 7.85 20.16
N PHE A 110 -20.27 8.78 19.92
CA PHE A 110 -18.88 8.74 20.38
C PHE A 110 -18.71 9.88 21.37
N ARG A 111 -18.24 9.60 22.59
CA ARG A 111 -18.09 10.59 23.64
C ARG A 111 -16.74 10.49 24.33
N THR A 112 -16.09 11.65 24.57
CA THR A 112 -14.87 11.74 25.37
C THR A 112 -14.87 13.00 26.26
N GLU A 113 -14.09 12.96 27.34
CA GLU A 113 -13.72 14.13 28.13
C GLU A 113 -12.20 14.34 28.11
N PHE A 114 -11.80 15.59 28.04
CA PHE A 114 -10.41 15.99 27.94
C PHE A 114 -10.17 17.36 28.59
N LYS A 115 -8.90 17.67 28.89
CA LYS A 115 -8.48 18.95 29.44
C LYS A 115 -7.75 19.77 28.38
N LEU A 116 -8.09 21.07 28.30
CA LEU A 116 -7.34 22.00 27.46
C LEU A 116 -6.29 22.74 28.29
N PRO A 117 -5.09 22.98 27.72
CA PRO A 117 -4.05 23.77 28.38
C PRO A 117 -4.49 25.22 28.65
N ALA A 118 -3.93 25.84 29.68
CA ALA A 118 -4.24 27.23 30.04
C ALA A 118 -3.79 28.24 28.94
N ASN A 119 -2.75 27.89 28.17
CA ASN A 119 -2.24 28.75 27.09
C ASN A 119 -3.16 28.80 25.84
N TYR A 120 -4.28 28.07 25.84
CA TYR A 120 -5.35 28.20 24.83
C TYR A 120 -6.28 29.39 25.10
N ARG A 121 -6.17 30.02 26.28
CA ARG A 121 -6.97 31.19 26.63
C ARG A 121 -6.66 32.37 25.70
N GLY A 122 -7.72 32.95 25.09
CA GLY A 122 -7.60 34.06 24.12
C GLY A 122 -7.09 33.67 22.74
N LYS A 123 -7.02 32.36 22.44
CA LYS A 123 -6.71 31.82 21.12
C LYS A 123 -7.99 31.32 20.42
N THR A 124 -7.95 31.20 19.12
CA THR A 124 -8.93 30.43 18.35
C THR A 124 -8.65 28.95 18.57
N VAL A 125 -9.65 28.19 19.00
CA VAL A 125 -9.55 26.75 19.27
C VAL A 125 -10.25 25.97 18.16
N TRP A 126 -9.52 25.04 17.56
CA TRP A 126 -9.97 24.23 16.44
C TRP A 126 -10.18 22.77 16.86
N LEU A 127 -11.34 22.21 16.51
CA LEU A 127 -11.57 20.78 16.49
C LEU A 127 -11.28 20.26 15.08
N ASN A 128 -10.30 19.38 14.95
CA ASN A 128 -9.92 18.76 13.69
C ASN A 128 -10.46 17.34 13.64
N LEU A 129 -11.17 17.00 12.56
CA LEU A 129 -11.75 15.68 12.29
C LEU A 129 -11.21 15.22 10.94
N ASP A 130 -10.21 14.32 10.95
CA ASP A 130 -9.47 13.95 9.74
C ASP A 130 -10.16 12.83 8.95
N GLY A 131 -11.26 12.26 9.47
CA GLY A 131 -12.10 11.31 8.77
C GLY A 131 -13.28 10.83 9.59
N ILE A 132 -14.48 11.07 9.07
CA ILE A 132 -15.75 10.58 9.61
C ILE A 132 -16.47 9.82 8.50
N ASN A 133 -16.96 8.64 8.78
CA ASN A 133 -17.75 7.88 7.83
C ASN A 133 -19.17 7.62 8.40
N PHE A 134 -20.25 8.29 7.94
CA PHE A 134 -20.23 9.21 6.80
C PHE A 134 -20.64 10.63 7.20
N ARG A 135 -21.69 10.82 8.06
CA ARG A 135 -22.26 12.10 8.52
C ARG A 135 -22.21 12.20 10.04
N ALA A 136 -22.10 13.39 10.58
CA ALA A 136 -22.10 13.56 12.02
C ALA A 136 -22.74 14.85 12.52
N ASN A 137 -23.42 14.77 13.67
CA ASN A 137 -23.72 15.91 14.53
C ASN A 137 -22.61 16.05 15.57
N VAL A 138 -22.05 17.23 15.74
CA VAL A 138 -20.94 17.52 16.66
C VAL A 138 -21.40 18.44 17.78
N PHE A 139 -21.17 18.03 19.04
CA PHE A 139 -21.52 18.79 20.24
C PHE A 139 -20.31 18.92 21.17
N MET A 140 -20.11 20.12 21.73
CA MET A 140 -19.06 20.36 22.71
C MET A 140 -19.57 21.23 23.86
N ASN A 141 -19.41 20.78 25.10
CA ASN A 141 -19.77 21.49 26.32
C ASN A 141 -21.23 21.99 26.31
N GLY A 142 -22.17 21.16 25.84
CA GLY A 142 -23.61 21.48 25.79
C GLY A 142 -24.05 22.27 24.55
N LYS A 143 -23.14 22.65 23.66
CA LYS A 143 -23.42 23.37 22.42
C LYS A 143 -23.30 22.52 21.19
N ARG A 144 -24.21 22.64 20.24
CA ARG A 144 -24.05 22.06 18.90
C ARG A 144 -23.03 22.90 18.12
N ILE A 145 -21.97 22.27 17.64
CA ILE A 145 -20.89 22.89 16.86
C ILE A 145 -21.19 22.80 15.37
N ALA A 146 -21.63 21.63 14.91
CA ALA A 146 -22.02 21.40 13.51
C ALA A 146 -23.12 20.35 13.41
N SER A 147 -23.91 20.41 12.32
CA SER A 147 -24.94 19.42 11.99
C SER A 147 -24.43 18.42 10.97
N SER A 148 -25.17 17.31 10.79
CA SER A 148 -24.89 16.29 9.79
C SER A 148 -24.94 16.78 8.34
N ASP A 149 -25.61 17.93 8.08
CA ASP A 149 -25.60 18.57 6.76
C ASP A 149 -24.30 19.34 6.50
N GLN A 150 -23.58 19.71 7.57
CA GLN A 150 -22.30 20.42 7.49
C GLN A 150 -21.11 19.49 7.58
N VAL A 151 -21.29 18.32 8.20
CA VAL A 151 -20.25 17.30 8.39
C VAL A 151 -20.68 16.03 7.68
N ALA A 152 -20.35 15.94 6.38
CA ALA A 152 -20.62 14.81 5.51
C ALA A 152 -19.43 14.57 4.58
N GLY A 153 -19.03 13.31 4.39
CA GLY A 153 -17.98 12.90 3.48
C GLY A 153 -16.81 12.18 4.17
N ALA A 154 -16.57 10.92 3.76
CA ALA A 154 -15.57 10.05 4.37
C ALA A 154 -14.12 10.54 4.17
N TRP A 155 -13.87 11.31 3.10
CA TRP A 155 -12.53 11.81 2.71
C TRP A 155 -12.36 13.30 2.98
N ARG A 156 -13.30 13.93 3.73
CA ARG A 156 -13.24 15.33 4.12
C ARG A 156 -12.32 15.51 5.33
N LEU A 157 -11.71 16.71 5.41
CA LEU A 157 -10.91 17.17 6.53
C LEU A 157 -11.63 18.36 7.17
N PHE A 158 -12.33 18.12 8.29
CA PHE A 158 -13.09 19.18 8.96
C PHE A 158 -12.25 19.89 10.01
N GLN A 159 -12.26 21.22 9.96
CA GLN A 159 -11.63 22.08 10.97
C GLN A 159 -12.71 23.06 11.50
N LEU A 160 -13.26 22.73 12.65
CA LEU A 160 -14.37 23.42 13.25
C LEU A 160 -13.89 24.41 14.33
N ASP A 161 -14.28 25.67 14.24
CA ASP A 161 -14.03 26.67 15.30
C ASP A 161 -14.92 26.34 16.51
N VAL A 162 -14.30 25.91 17.60
CA VAL A 162 -14.95 25.58 18.86
C VAL A 162 -14.64 26.59 19.97
N THR A 163 -14.05 27.73 19.64
CA THR A 163 -13.61 28.78 20.59
C THR A 163 -14.71 29.18 21.57
N ALA A 164 -15.94 29.40 21.08
CA ALA A 164 -17.07 29.80 21.90
C ALA A 164 -17.59 28.69 22.85
N ALA A 165 -17.22 27.45 22.59
CA ALA A 165 -17.58 26.28 23.44
C ALA A 165 -16.43 25.82 24.32
N ALA A 166 -15.19 26.07 23.94
CA ALA A 166 -13.98 25.60 24.62
C ALA A 166 -13.81 26.24 26.00
N LYS A 167 -13.31 25.45 26.97
CA LYS A 167 -12.99 25.88 28.35
C LYS A 167 -11.48 25.67 28.60
N PRO A 168 -10.62 26.67 28.24
CA PRO A 168 -9.20 26.59 28.50
C PRO A 168 -8.90 26.43 30.00
N ALA A 169 -7.95 25.57 30.36
CA ALA A 169 -7.61 25.14 31.74
C ALA A 169 -8.74 24.36 32.45
N GLY A 170 -9.82 24.03 31.78
CA GLY A 170 -10.96 23.29 32.32
C GLY A 170 -11.18 21.93 31.66
N SER A 171 -12.13 21.17 32.22
CA SER A 171 -12.62 19.94 31.60
C SER A 171 -13.60 20.29 30.47
N ASN A 172 -13.41 19.63 29.34
CA ASN A 172 -14.24 19.74 28.16
C ASN A 172 -14.82 18.35 27.82
N ALA A 173 -16.04 18.34 27.30
CA ALA A 173 -16.69 17.13 26.84
C ALA A 173 -17.10 17.28 25.38
N LEU A 174 -16.77 16.29 24.57
CA LEU A 174 -17.11 16.18 23.14
C LEU A 174 -18.05 14.99 22.96
N ALA A 175 -19.17 15.19 22.27
CA ALA A 175 -20.07 14.13 21.85
C ALA A 175 -20.33 14.27 20.34
N ILE A 176 -20.12 13.18 19.61
CA ILE A 176 -20.30 13.12 18.15
C ILE A 176 -21.27 12.00 17.86
N GLU A 177 -22.40 12.33 17.23
CA GLU A 177 -23.36 11.37 16.72
C GLU A 177 -23.02 11.06 15.28
N ILE A 178 -22.70 9.79 14.97
CA ILE A 178 -22.33 9.36 13.62
C ILE A 178 -23.47 8.54 13.05
N PHE A 179 -23.88 8.89 11.84
CA PHE A 179 -24.93 8.21 11.11
C PHE A 179 -24.34 7.12 10.20
N PRO A 180 -25.05 6.00 10.03
CA PRO A 180 -24.58 4.93 9.15
C PRO A 180 -24.52 5.42 7.70
N PRO A 181 -23.54 4.96 6.92
CA PRO A 181 -23.49 5.22 5.49
C PRO A 181 -24.69 4.64 4.77
N GLU A 182 -25.38 5.46 3.97
CA GLU A 182 -26.47 5.04 3.10
C GLU A 182 -25.96 4.57 1.74
N PRO A 183 -26.74 3.80 0.96
CA PRO A 183 -26.31 3.31 -0.36
C PRO A 183 -25.97 4.40 -1.38
N GLY A 184 -26.49 5.60 -1.21
CA GLY A 184 -26.23 6.78 -2.03
C GLY A 184 -25.14 7.70 -1.50
N ASP A 185 -24.44 7.36 -0.42
CA ASP A 185 -23.36 8.18 0.13
C ASP A 185 -22.03 7.87 -0.56
N LEU A 186 -21.19 8.91 -0.77
CA LEU A 186 -19.80 8.79 -1.17
C LEU A 186 -18.93 8.39 0.03
N ALA A 187 -19.22 7.23 0.57
CA ALA A 187 -18.61 6.66 1.75
C ALA A 187 -17.28 5.93 1.45
N ILE A 188 -16.67 5.30 2.44
CA ILE A 188 -15.52 4.42 2.26
C ILE A 188 -15.95 3.21 1.43
N THR A 189 -15.18 2.93 0.38
CA THR A 189 -15.33 1.74 -0.44
C THR A 189 -14.39 0.66 0.05
N PHE A 190 -14.93 -0.53 0.28
CA PHE A 190 -14.16 -1.73 0.57
C PHE A 190 -13.83 -2.47 -0.73
N VAL A 191 -12.87 -3.39 -0.66
CA VAL A 191 -12.55 -4.23 -1.81
C VAL A 191 -13.78 -5.10 -2.15
N ASP A 192 -14.12 -5.20 -3.41
CA ASP A 192 -15.39 -5.77 -3.89
C ASP A 192 -15.45 -7.31 -3.85
N TRP A 193 -14.33 -7.97 -3.50
CA TRP A 193 -14.25 -9.42 -3.33
C TRP A 193 -14.23 -9.89 -1.87
N ASN A 194 -14.02 -9.01 -0.89
CA ASN A 194 -14.03 -9.34 0.53
C ASN A 194 -15.40 -9.08 1.16
N PRO A 195 -15.70 -9.70 2.31
CA PRO A 195 -16.88 -9.32 3.08
C PRO A 195 -16.87 -7.86 3.46
N MET A 196 -18.04 -7.22 3.43
CA MET A 196 -18.21 -5.85 3.91
C MET A 196 -18.27 -5.84 5.44
N PRO A 197 -17.63 -4.88 6.13
CA PRO A 197 -17.83 -4.72 7.57
C PRO A 197 -19.30 -4.44 7.88
N PRO A 198 -19.87 -5.03 8.97
CA PRO A 198 -21.31 -4.95 9.28
C PRO A 198 -21.83 -3.53 9.47
N ASP A 199 -20.96 -2.62 9.95
CA ASP A 199 -21.25 -1.20 10.17
C ASP A 199 -20.90 -0.32 8.97
N LYS A 200 -20.48 -0.90 7.83
CA LYS A 200 -19.95 -0.19 6.67
C LYS A 200 -18.83 0.81 7.01
N GLY A 201 -18.05 0.52 8.04
CA GLY A 201 -16.98 1.41 8.50
C GLY A 201 -17.48 2.69 9.18
N MET A 202 -18.71 2.72 9.68
CA MET A 202 -19.27 3.84 10.43
C MET A 202 -18.40 4.17 11.65
N GLY A 203 -17.91 5.40 11.74
CA GLY A 203 -17.07 5.79 12.88
C GLY A 203 -16.18 7.01 12.65
N LEU A 204 -15.38 7.29 13.68
CA LEU A 204 -14.23 8.21 13.63
C LEU A 204 -13.01 7.41 13.17
N TRP A 205 -12.91 7.21 11.86
CA TRP A 205 -11.94 6.26 11.31
C TRP A 205 -10.53 6.84 11.12
N ARG A 206 -10.38 8.16 11.34
CA ARG A 206 -9.12 8.88 11.37
C ARG A 206 -8.98 9.73 12.64
N GLU A 207 -7.84 10.41 12.79
CA GLU A 207 -7.52 11.17 13.99
C GLU A 207 -8.55 12.27 14.28
N VAL A 208 -8.86 12.40 15.56
CA VAL A 208 -9.57 13.55 16.14
C VAL A 208 -8.59 14.30 17.04
N SER A 209 -8.45 15.61 16.82
CA SER A 209 -7.50 16.41 17.60
C SER A 209 -8.02 17.82 17.87
N ILE A 210 -7.43 18.47 18.88
CA ILE A 210 -7.64 19.89 19.20
C ILE A 210 -6.34 20.65 18.94
N SER A 211 -6.45 21.80 18.28
CA SER A 211 -5.34 22.73 18.12
C SER A 211 -5.76 24.17 18.48
N ALA A 212 -4.80 25.07 18.62
CA ALA A 212 -5.10 26.48 18.90
C ALA A 212 -4.14 27.41 18.16
N THR A 213 -4.68 28.46 17.54
CA THR A 213 -3.93 29.49 16.84
C THR A 213 -4.25 30.89 17.43
N GLY A 214 -3.50 31.91 17.04
CA GLY A 214 -3.96 33.28 17.16
C GLY A 214 -5.11 33.55 16.15
N PRO A 215 -5.34 34.82 15.78
CA PRO A 215 -6.45 35.17 14.88
C PRO A 215 -6.29 34.58 13.48
N VAL A 216 -5.07 34.32 13.02
CA VAL A 216 -4.80 33.76 11.69
C VAL A 216 -4.17 32.39 11.82
N ALA A 217 -4.71 31.43 11.09
CA ALA A 217 -4.21 30.06 10.99
C ALA A 217 -3.51 29.83 9.64
N ILE A 218 -2.41 29.07 9.65
CA ILE A 218 -1.72 28.58 8.45
C ILE A 218 -2.28 27.20 8.10
N ARG A 219 -2.69 27.01 6.84
CA ARG A 219 -3.29 25.76 6.35
C ARG A 219 -2.56 25.28 5.11
N TYR A 220 -2.44 23.96 4.98
CA TYR A 220 -1.99 23.26 3.78
C TYR A 220 -0.72 23.87 3.12
N PRO A 221 0.37 24.13 3.88
CA PRO A 221 1.60 24.60 3.25
C PRO A 221 2.20 23.49 2.40
N PHE A 222 2.61 23.83 1.17
CA PHE A 222 3.35 22.91 0.34
C PHE A 222 4.32 23.62 -0.59
N VAL A 223 5.23 22.85 -1.17
CA VAL A 223 6.31 23.34 -2.03
C VAL A 223 6.17 22.69 -3.40
N THR A 224 6.16 23.52 -4.45
CA THR A 224 6.37 23.04 -5.81
C THR A 224 7.80 23.31 -6.23
N THR A 225 8.39 22.38 -6.96
CA THR A 225 9.77 22.47 -7.45
C THR A 225 9.81 22.27 -8.95
N HIS A 226 10.60 23.11 -9.63
CA HIS A 226 10.84 22.97 -11.06
C HIS A 226 12.34 22.96 -11.30
N LEU A 227 12.83 21.94 -12.03
CA LEU A 227 14.25 21.76 -12.29
C LEU A 227 14.67 22.63 -13.48
N VAL A 228 15.70 23.46 -13.30
CA VAL A 228 16.23 24.36 -14.34
C VAL A 228 17.74 24.14 -14.44
N GLY A 229 18.18 23.44 -15.48
CA GLY A 229 19.56 23.06 -15.67
C GLY A 229 20.08 22.20 -14.51
N GLN A 230 21.06 22.68 -13.74
CA GLN A 230 21.58 22.00 -12.55
C GLN A 230 20.93 22.49 -11.25
N GLY A 231 20.01 23.44 -11.33
CA GLY A 231 19.33 24.06 -10.19
C GLY A 231 17.87 23.71 -10.10
N ALA A 232 17.18 24.32 -9.14
CA ALA A 232 15.74 24.25 -9.00
C ALA A 232 15.13 25.60 -8.60
N GLU A 233 13.96 25.90 -9.13
CA GLU A 233 13.08 26.95 -8.64
C GLU A 233 12.11 26.34 -7.61
N ILE A 234 11.96 26.99 -6.48
CA ILE A 234 11.19 26.53 -5.32
C ILE A 234 10.10 27.55 -5.02
N SER A 235 8.85 27.18 -5.21
CA SER A 235 7.68 28.02 -4.90
C SER A 235 6.97 27.48 -3.68
N VAL A 236 6.73 28.34 -2.69
CA VAL A 236 6.01 27.98 -1.45
C VAL A 236 4.63 28.59 -1.47
N ARG A 237 3.62 27.78 -1.16
CA ARG A 237 2.21 28.17 -1.08
C ARG A 237 1.66 27.80 0.30
N ALA A 238 0.82 28.69 0.87
CA ALA A 238 0.06 28.39 2.09
C ALA A 238 -1.31 29.09 2.03
N GLU A 239 -2.31 28.51 2.68
CA GLU A 239 -3.58 29.15 2.92
C GLU A 239 -3.57 29.82 4.31
N LEU A 240 -3.97 31.09 4.37
CA LEU A 240 -4.11 31.82 5.61
C LEU A 240 -5.59 32.08 5.88
N THR A 241 -6.09 31.64 7.03
CA THR A 241 -7.48 31.83 7.46
C THR A 241 -7.54 32.81 8.63
N ASN A 242 -8.15 33.98 8.44
CA ASN A 242 -8.49 34.89 9.53
C ASN A 242 -9.79 34.43 10.21
N ALA A 243 -9.68 33.85 11.39
CA ALA A 243 -10.83 33.38 12.15
C ALA A 243 -11.57 34.53 12.90
N SER A 244 -10.98 35.71 12.95
CA SER A 244 -11.54 36.84 13.70
C SER A 244 -12.55 37.67 12.90
N ALA A 245 -13.43 38.35 13.62
CA ALA A 245 -14.44 39.24 13.04
C ALA A 245 -13.91 40.63 12.60
N VAL A 246 -12.57 40.80 12.63
CA VAL A 246 -11.93 42.07 12.24
C VAL A 246 -10.81 41.78 11.22
N PRO A 247 -10.49 42.75 10.34
CA PRO A 247 -9.35 42.62 9.44
C PRO A 247 -8.04 42.46 10.23
N VAL A 248 -7.12 41.65 9.68
CA VAL A 248 -5.78 41.41 10.27
C VAL A 248 -4.71 41.69 9.23
N GLU A 249 -3.69 42.45 9.64
CA GLU A 249 -2.46 42.63 8.88
C GLU A 249 -1.32 41.91 9.59
N GLY A 250 -0.41 41.29 8.83
CA GLY A 250 0.72 40.56 9.39
C GLY A 250 1.77 40.19 8.34
N ILE A 251 2.73 39.41 8.76
CA ILE A 251 3.83 38.95 7.91
C ILE A 251 3.86 37.43 7.97
N LEU A 252 3.76 36.79 6.79
CA LEU A 252 4.08 35.39 6.63
C LEU A 252 5.58 35.28 6.38
N GLN A 253 6.30 34.63 7.28
CA GLN A 253 7.72 34.34 7.20
C GLN A 253 7.91 32.86 6.87
N GLY A 254 8.88 32.56 6.01
CA GLY A 254 9.26 31.19 5.66
C GLY A 254 10.75 30.98 5.75
N ARG A 255 11.16 29.74 6.05
CA ARG A 255 12.55 29.30 6.09
C ARG A 255 12.69 27.90 5.50
N ILE A 256 13.62 27.75 4.57
CA ILE A 256 14.11 26.47 4.05
C ILE A 256 15.60 26.39 4.34
N GLU A 257 16.02 25.50 5.24
CA GLU A 257 17.40 25.45 5.74
C GLU A 257 17.93 26.83 6.21
N LYS A 258 18.77 27.47 5.41
CA LYS A 258 19.36 28.81 5.69
C LYS A 258 18.70 29.95 4.92
N THR A 259 17.79 29.62 3.99
CA THR A 259 17.15 30.64 3.14
C THR A 259 15.87 31.11 3.83
N GLU A 260 15.80 32.41 4.11
CA GLU A 260 14.63 33.06 4.71
C GLU A 260 13.92 33.92 3.64
N PHE A 261 12.61 33.96 3.72
CA PHE A 261 11.74 34.75 2.84
C PHE A 261 10.50 35.21 3.63
N SER A 262 9.87 36.29 3.19
CA SER A 262 8.69 36.81 3.87
C SER A 262 7.79 37.61 2.94
N GLN A 263 6.52 37.72 3.32
CA GLN A 263 5.51 38.53 2.61
C GLN A 263 4.55 39.15 3.59
N ALA A 264 4.29 40.46 3.41
CA ALA A 264 3.24 41.16 4.11
C ALA A 264 1.89 40.74 3.56
N VAL A 265 0.94 40.44 4.44
CA VAL A 265 -0.41 39.95 4.08
C VAL A 265 -1.45 40.73 4.84
N LYS A 266 -2.55 41.09 4.13
CA LYS A 266 -3.77 41.65 4.71
C LYS A 266 -4.91 40.69 4.44
N LEU A 267 -5.67 40.41 5.48
CA LEU A 267 -6.86 39.54 5.47
C LEU A 267 -8.07 40.29 5.98
N ALA A 268 -9.17 40.24 5.26
CA ALA A 268 -10.45 40.73 5.77
C ALA A 268 -10.98 39.85 6.92
N ALA A 269 -12.01 40.29 7.62
CA ALA A 269 -12.69 39.46 8.61
C ALA A 269 -13.20 38.15 7.97
N HIS A 270 -12.89 37.01 8.59
CA HIS A 270 -13.28 35.66 8.14
C HIS A 270 -12.79 35.28 6.73
N GLU A 271 -11.74 35.95 6.21
CA GLU A 271 -11.18 35.64 4.91
C GLU A 271 -10.21 34.44 4.99
N THR A 272 -10.33 33.55 4.01
CA THR A 272 -9.29 32.56 3.69
C THR A 272 -8.63 32.96 2.38
N LYS A 273 -7.29 33.09 2.37
CA LYS A 273 -6.49 33.56 1.25
C LYS A 273 -5.32 32.65 0.99
N ILE A 274 -5.12 32.30 -0.28
CA ILE A 274 -3.92 31.61 -0.74
C ILE A 274 -2.80 32.66 -0.88
N VAL A 275 -1.66 32.37 -0.30
CA VAL A 275 -0.46 33.23 -0.36
C VAL A 275 0.68 32.43 -1.00
N HIS A 276 1.24 33.02 -2.05
CA HIS A 276 2.44 32.51 -2.72
C HIS A 276 3.63 33.35 -2.27
N LEU A 277 4.61 32.72 -1.69
CA LEU A 277 5.88 33.37 -1.33
C LEU A 277 6.80 33.44 -2.54
N THR A 278 7.61 34.47 -2.62
CA THR A 278 8.56 34.67 -3.73
C THR A 278 9.43 33.43 -3.90
N PRO A 279 9.56 32.91 -5.13
CA PRO A 279 10.33 31.71 -5.38
C PRO A 279 11.79 31.84 -4.92
N ALA A 280 12.28 30.82 -4.22
CA ALA A 280 13.69 30.66 -3.93
C ALA A 280 14.37 29.87 -5.05
N LYS A 281 15.69 30.15 -5.27
CA LYS A 281 16.48 29.37 -6.22
C LYS A 281 17.51 28.55 -5.47
N ALA A 282 17.64 27.28 -5.82
CA ALA A 282 18.71 26.40 -5.36
C ALA A 282 19.62 26.07 -6.55
N GLU A 283 20.92 26.40 -6.45
CA GLU A 283 21.87 26.23 -7.58
C GLU A 283 22.25 24.76 -7.82
N ARG A 284 22.41 23.98 -6.78
CA ARG A 284 22.73 22.52 -6.84
C ARG A 284 22.02 21.80 -5.72
N PRO A 285 20.69 21.60 -5.83
CA PRO A 285 19.93 20.96 -4.77
C PRO A 285 20.25 19.46 -4.68
N ARG A 286 20.10 18.93 -3.48
CA ARG A 286 20.07 17.49 -3.26
C ARG A 286 18.68 17.01 -3.69
N LEU A 287 18.60 16.30 -4.81
CA LEU A 287 17.32 15.81 -5.35
C LEU A 287 16.79 14.64 -4.51
N TRP A 288 15.47 14.58 -4.42
CA TRP A 288 14.77 13.39 -3.94
C TRP A 288 14.61 12.39 -5.09
N TRP A 289 14.86 11.13 -4.82
CA TRP A 289 14.72 10.02 -5.76
C TRP A 289 13.95 8.86 -5.14
N PRO A 290 13.27 8.03 -5.98
CA PRO A 290 12.81 6.72 -5.54
C PRO A 290 13.99 5.85 -5.06
N ALA A 291 13.68 4.91 -4.20
CA ALA A 291 14.65 3.96 -3.66
C ALA A 291 15.56 3.31 -4.66
N GLN A 292 16.29 2.60 -4.90
CA GLN A 292 17.07 1.92 -5.95
C GLN A 292 17.88 2.89 -6.86
N VAL A 293 17.31 4.06 -7.19
CA VAL A 293 17.92 4.97 -8.18
C VAL A 293 18.54 6.24 -7.60
N GLY A 294 18.35 6.50 -6.29
CA GLY A 294 19.02 7.63 -5.65
C GLY A 294 18.56 7.85 -4.20
N PRO A 295 19.12 8.89 -3.53
CA PRO A 295 18.82 9.19 -2.14
C PRO A 295 17.48 9.93 -1.97
N GLN A 296 16.84 9.76 -0.80
CA GLN A 296 15.59 10.41 -0.42
C GLN A 296 15.88 11.69 0.38
N ASN A 297 16.43 12.71 -0.28
CA ASN A 297 16.74 13.98 0.37
C ASN A 297 15.48 14.79 0.65
N LEU A 298 15.21 15.09 1.91
CA LEU A 298 14.13 15.95 2.36
C LEU A 298 14.68 17.25 2.95
N TYR A 299 13.92 18.33 2.75
CA TYR A 299 14.21 19.68 3.23
C TYR A 299 13.10 20.12 4.20
N PRO A 300 13.44 20.74 5.33
CA PRO A 300 12.45 21.35 6.20
C PRO A 300 11.93 22.67 5.61
N LEU A 301 10.63 22.86 5.67
CA LEU A 301 9.95 24.17 5.50
C LEU A 301 9.33 24.57 6.82
N ASP A 302 9.78 25.66 7.39
CA ASP A 302 9.17 26.33 8.53
C ASP A 302 8.41 27.57 8.05
N LEU A 303 7.14 27.70 8.41
CA LEU A 303 6.32 28.90 8.18
C LEU A 303 5.85 29.48 9.51
N THR A 304 5.83 30.79 9.63
CA THR A 304 5.31 31.51 10.78
C THR A 304 4.51 32.74 10.32
N PHE A 305 3.30 32.91 10.85
CA PHE A 305 2.54 34.13 10.62
C PHE A 305 2.52 35.00 11.88
N GLU A 306 3.01 36.22 11.74
CA GLU A 306 3.09 37.18 12.84
C GLU A 306 2.13 38.37 12.60
N THR A 307 1.41 38.76 13.65
CA THR A 307 0.53 39.93 13.68
C THR A 307 0.58 40.62 15.04
N GLY A 308 0.61 41.96 15.06
CA GLY A 308 0.70 42.71 16.32
C GLY A 308 1.95 42.38 17.14
N GLY A 309 3.06 42.00 16.52
CA GLY A 309 4.32 41.59 17.20
C GLY A 309 4.26 40.25 17.90
N LYS A 310 3.25 39.39 17.59
CA LYS A 310 3.09 38.06 18.17
C LYS A 310 2.89 37.01 17.08
N VAL A 311 3.40 35.82 17.33
CA VAL A 311 3.15 34.65 16.47
C VAL A 311 1.69 34.25 16.61
N SER A 312 0.94 34.30 15.50
CA SER A 312 -0.42 33.80 15.40
C SER A 312 -0.45 32.30 15.18
N ASP A 313 0.34 31.81 14.24
CA ASP A 313 0.45 30.39 13.93
C ASP A 313 1.83 30.06 13.35
N ALA A 314 2.23 28.79 13.46
CA ALA A 314 3.43 28.26 12.85
C ALA A 314 3.18 26.85 12.32
N SER A 315 3.87 26.50 11.24
CA SER A 315 3.78 25.20 10.60
C SER A 315 5.18 24.69 10.23
N HIS A 316 5.39 23.40 10.41
CA HIS A 316 6.58 22.69 9.99
C HIS A 316 6.18 21.56 9.07
N THR A 317 6.85 21.41 7.93
CA THR A 317 6.68 20.29 7.00
C THR A 317 7.99 19.96 6.31
N GLU A 318 8.12 18.72 5.81
CA GLU A 318 9.26 18.32 4.97
C GLU A 318 8.80 18.22 3.51
N PHE A 319 9.70 18.46 2.57
CA PHE A 319 9.46 18.28 1.13
C PHE A 319 10.71 17.78 0.43
N GLY A 320 10.55 17.11 -0.72
CA GLY A 320 11.65 16.70 -1.59
C GLY A 320 11.74 17.59 -2.82
N ILE A 321 12.96 18.00 -3.22
CA ILE A 321 13.18 18.69 -4.49
C ILE A 321 13.23 17.63 -5.59
N ARG A 322 12.21 17.61 -6.43
CA ARG A 322 12.08 16.68 -7.54
C ARG A 322 11.09 17.22 -8.57
N GLU A 323 11.16 16.69 -9.78
CA GLU A 323 10.15 16.91 -10.83
C GLU A 323 9.59 15.58 -11.30
N VAL A 324 8.28 15.48 -11.43
CA VAL A 324 7.59 14.33 -12.02
C VAL A 324 6.90 14.81 -13.30
N THR A 325 7.20 14.12 -14.40
CA THR A 325 6.50 14.32 -15.67
C THR A 325 6.03 13.00 -16.23
N SER A 326 5.10 13.04 -17.17
CA SER A 326 4.69 11.87 -17.92
C SER A 326 4.36 12.22 -19.36
N GLU A 327 4.53 11.25 -20.26
CA GLU A 327 4.17 11.37 -21.65
C GLU A 327 3.53 10.08 -22.16
N LEU A 328 2.92 10.14 -23.34
CA LEU A 328 2.56 8.95 -24.11
C LEU A 328 3.70 8.65 -25.07
N ASP A 329 4.19 7.39 -25.03
CA ASP A 329 5.17 6.93 -26.01
C ASP A 329 4.55 6.79 -27.42
N ALA A 330 5.37 6.38 -28.41
CA ALA A 330 4.92 6.22 -29.79
C ALA A 330 3.82 5.16 -29.97
N GLN A 331 3.63 4.28 -28.99
CA GLN A 331 2.60 3.23 -28.94
C GLN A 331 1.37 3.65 -28.12
N GLY A 332 1.39 4.84 -27.53
CA GLY A 332 0.32 5.38 -26.68
C GLY A 332 0.38 4.89 -25.22
N HIS A 333 1.50 4.34 -24.78
CA HIS A 333 1.68 3.91 -23.39
C HIS A 333 2.13 5.08 -22.51
N ARG A 334 1.62 5.16 -21.28
CA ARG A 334 2.01 6.17 -20.30
C ARG A 334 3.39 5.85 -19.72
N LEU A 335 4.37 6.70 -19.99
CA LEU A 335 5.72 6.64 -19.44
C LEU A 335 5.91 7.78 -18.44
N PHE A 336 6.41 7.45 -17.26
CA PHE A 336 6.74 8.43 -16.22
C PHE A 336 8.24 8.72 -16.16
N HIS A 337 8.55 9.96 -15.78
CA HIS A 337 9.91 10.42 -15.57
C HIS A 337 10.03 11.03 -14.16
N ILE A 338 11.11 10.71 -13.48
CA ILE A 338 11.51 11.36 -12.22
C ILE A 338 12.82 12.11 -12.48
N ASN A 339 12.82 13.40 -12.25
CA ASN A 339 13.99 14.26 -12.50
C ASN A 339 14.56 14.11 -13.93
N GLY A 340 13.66 13.96 -14.90
CA GLY A 340 14.01 13.80 -16.32
C GLY A 340 14.56 12.42 -16.71
N LYS A 341 14.50 11.41 -15.81
CA LYS A 341 14.89 10.02 -16.10
C LYS A 341 13.67 9.13 -16.20
N ASN A 342 13.67 8.24 -17.19
CA ASN A 342 12.65 7.19 -17.29
C ASN A 342 12.63 6.34 -16.02
N ILE A 343 11.46 5.87 -15.65
CA ILE A 343 11.30 4.92 -14.57
C ILE A 343 10.28 3.84 -14.94
N LEU A 344 10.68 2.58 -14.85
CA LEU A 344 9.74 1.45 -14.90
C LEU A 344 9.05 1.35 -13.53
N ILE A 345 7.73 1.61 -13.48
CA ILE A 345 6.97 1.44 -12.26
C ILE A 345 6.75 -0.06 -12.00
N ARG A 346 7.19 -0.53 -10.83
CA ARG A 346 6.99 -1.89 -10.34
C ARG A 346 6.36 -1.79 -8.96
N GLY A 347 5.06 -2.00 -8.89
CA GLY A 347 4.31 -1.77 -7.67
C GLY A 347 3.26 -2.83 -7.40
N ALA A 348 2.48 -2.58 -6.35
CA ALA A 348 1.34 -3.40 -6.01
C ALA A 348 0.20 -2.58 -5.39
N GLY A 349 -1.05 -3.05 -5.55
CA GLY A 349 -2.25 -2.43 -5.01
C GLY A 349 -2.32 -2.61 -3.50
N TYR A 350 -2.50 -1.53 -2.77
CA TYR A 350 -2.60 -1.50 -1.32
C TYR A 350 -4.05 -1.39 -0.86
N THR A 351 -4.43 -2.12 0.18
CA THR A 351 -5.73 -2.01 0.83
C THR A 351 -5.63 -1.84 2.34
N PHE A 352 -6.62 -1.16 2.92
CA PHE A 352 -6.80 -1.10 4.38
C PHE A 352 -7.17 -2.45 4.99
N ASP A 353 -6.92 -2.59 6.29
CA ASP A 353 -7.64 -3.58 7.11
C ASP A 353 -9.16 -3.39 6.98
N MET A 354 -9.93 -4.47 6.83
CA MET A 354 -11.39 -4.42 6.62
C MET A 354 -12.12 -3.64 7.73
N LEU A 355 -11.62 -3.66 8.96
CA LEU A 355 -12.17 -2.91 10.08
C LEU A 355 -11.53 -1.52 10.26
N LEU A 356 -10.78 -1.03 9.27
CA LEU A 356 -10.05 0.23 9.29
C LEU A 356 -9.11 0.38 10.50
N ARG A 357 -8.59 -0.75 10.99
CA ARG A 357 -7.58 -0.76 12.05
C ARG A 357 -6.24 -0.39 11.46
N SER A 358 -5.66 0.70 11.91
CA SER A 358 -4.33 1.13 11.52
C SER A 358 -3.42 1.12 12.73
N SER A 359 -2.18 0.66 12.55
CA SER A 359 -1.13 0.83 13.54
C SER A 359 0.14 1.34 12.87
N PRO A 360 0.84 2.25 13.55
CA PRO A 360 2.13 2.75 13.08
C PRO A 360 3.13 1.65 12.75
N GLU A 361 3.13 0.59 13.55
CA GLU A 361 4.05 -0.55 13.41
C GLU A 361 3.72 -1.38 12.17
N ARG A 362 2.43 -1.58 11.89
CA ARG A 362 1.99 -2.32 10.71
C ARG A 362 2.29 -1.54 9.43
N GLN A 363 1.99 -0.24 9.39
CA GLN A 363 2.32 0.61 8.24
C GLN A 363 3.82 0.58 7.91
N GLU A 364 4.68 0.69 8.93
CA GLU A 364 6.12 0.60 8.75
C GLU A 364 6.56 -0.78 8.24
N ALA A 365 6.00 -1.86 8.80
CA ALA A 365 6.30 -3.22 8.39
C ALA A 365 5.93 -3.47 6.92
N GLU A 366 4.74 -3.05 6.49
CA GLU A 366 4.25 -3.19 5.12
C GLU A 366 5.13 -2.41 4.13
N LEU A 367 5.52 -1.17 4.45
CA LEU A 367 6.42 -0.39 3.59
C LEU A 367 7.86 -0.95 3.56
N ARG A 368 8.33 -1.52 4.66
CA ARG A 368 9.61 -2.26 4.66
C ARG A 368 9.56 -3.48 3.74
N TYR A 369 8.42 -4.19 3.67
CA TYR A 369 8.22 -5.28 2.72
C TYR A 369 8.23 -4.79 1.26
N VAL A 370 7.59 -3.65 0.97
CA VAL A 370 7.67 -3.04 -0.38
C VAL A 370 9.13 -2.81 -0.79
N ARG A 371 9.92 -2.20 0.10
CA ARG A 371 11.35 -1.96 -0.12
C ARG A 371 12.15 -3.24 -0.28
N ASP A 372 11.91 -4.22 0.57
CA ASP A 372 12.63 -5.51 0.58
C ASP A 372 12.35 -6.34 -0.68
N MET A 373 11.13 -6.26 -1.22
CA MET A 373 10.78 -6.88 -2.50
C MET A 373 11.32 -6.13 -3.72
N ASN A 374 12.06 -5.04 -3.55
CA ASN A 374 12.52 -4.18 -4.64
C ASN A 374 11.38 -3.56 -5.48
N LEU A 375 10.18 -3.46 -4.93
CA LEU A 375 9.11 -2.67 -5.51
C LEU A 375 9.40 -1.19 -5.30
N ASN A 376 9.00 -0.34 -6.25
CA ASN A 376 9.21 1.10 -6.16
C ASN A 376 7.92 1.91 -6.01
N ALA A 377 6.74 1.24 -6.04
CA ALA A 377 5.47 1.94 -5.93
C ALA A 377 4.40 1.14 -5.17
N VAL A 378 3.44 1.88 -4.59
CA VAL A 378 2.15 1.37 -4.12
C VAL A 378 1.03 2.12 -4.84
N ARG A 379 -0.07 1.42 -5.17
CA ARG A 379 -1.27 2.03 -5.73
C ARG A 379 -2.39 2.07 -4.70
N PHE A 380 -2.97 3.25 -4.50
CA PHE A 380 -4.18 3.45 -3.71
C PHE A 380 -5.40 3.56 -4.62
N GLU A 381 -6.25 2.57 -4.56
CA GLU A 381 -7.56 2.62 -5.18
C GLU A 381 -8.59 3.08 -4.16
N GLY A 382 -8.65 4.40 -3.91
CA GLY A 382 -9.51 4.98 -2.89
C GLY A 382 -9.16 4.59 -1.46
N LYS A 383 -7.98 4.01 -1.21
CA LYS A 383 -7.48 3.64 0.12
C LYS A 383 -6.35 4.60 0.51
N LEU A 384 -6.70 5.91 0.51
CA LEU A 384 -5.73 6.98 0.76
C LEU A 384 -5.30 6.95 2.23
N GLU A 385 -4.11 6.46 2.51
CA GLU A 385 -3.55 6.34 3.86
C GLU A 385 -3.31 7.70 4.54
N ASP A 386 -3.03 7.67 5.84
CA ASP A 386 -2.76 8.87 6.64
C ASP A 386 -1.41 9.51 6.30
N ASP A 387 -1.16 10.70 6.86
CA ASP A 387 0.06 11.46 6.61
C ASP A 387 1.31 10.71 7.06
N ARG A 388 1.23 9.92 8.13
CA ARG A 388 2.36 9.12 8.61
C ARG A 388 2.81 8.08 7.59
N PHE A 389 1.87 7.38 6.97
CA PHE A 389 2.18 6.42 5.91
C PHE A 389 2.88 7.11 4.73
N LEU A 390 2.39 8.27 4.33
CA LEU A 390 2.96 9.05 3.22
C LEU A 390 4.35 9.60 3.58
N GLU A 391 4.55 10.08 4.81
CA GLU A 391 5.87 10.51 5.31
C GLU A 391 6.88 9.33 5.34
N LEU A 392 6.43 8.13 5.63
CA LEU A 392 7.27 6.93 5.50
C LEU A 392 7.59 6.63 4.04
N CYS A 393 6.62 6.76 3.11
CA CYS A 393 6.88 6.64 1.67
C CYS A 393 7.92 7.67 1.21
N ASP A 394 7.82 8.93 1.66
CA ASP A 394 8.78 9.99 1.35
C ASP A 394 10.20 9.64 1.80
N ARG A 395 10.33 9.13 3.03
CA ARG A 395 11.63 8.75 3.62
C ARG A 395 12.20 7.45 3.06
N MET A 396 11.34 6.53 2.65
CA MET A 396 11.75 5.25 2.09
C MET A 396 11.89 5.26 0.57
N GLY A 397 11.49 6.34 -0.11
CA GLY A 397 11.56 6.45 -1.56
C GLY A 397 10.57 5.52 -2.27
N ILE A 398 9.38 5.33 -1.72
CA ILE A 398 8.30 4.53 -2.31
C ILE A 398 7.35 5.49 -3.01
N LEU A 399 7.17 5.32 -4.32
CA LEU A 399 6.22 6.10 -5.09
C LEU A 399 4.78 5.73 -4.75
N VAL A 400 3.87 6.69 -4.80
CA VAL A 400 2.44 6.51 -4.53
C VAL A 400 1.63 6.92 -5.75
N LEU A 401 0.97 5.93 -6.38
CA LEU A 401 -0.09 6.14 -7.37
C LEU A 401 -1.41 6.27 -6.62
N ALA A 402 -1.88 7.48 -6.43
CA ALA A 402 -3.09 7.75 -5.68
C ALA A 402 -4.31 7.92 -6.59
N GLY A 403 -5.51 7.66 -6.08
CA GLY A 403 -6.73 7.89 -6.85
C GLY A 403 -8.00 7.51 -6.11
N TRP A 404 -9.14 7.77 -6.73
CA TRP A 404 -10.44 7.33 -6.22
C TRP A 404 -10.66 5.84 -6.46
N CYS A 405 -11.66 5.31 -5.76
CA CYS A 405 -12.05 3.90 -5.78
C CYS A 405 -13.00 3.58 -6.93
N CYS A 406 -13.19 2.27 -7.18
CA CYS A 406 -14.17 1.72 -8.09
C CYS A 406 -15.48 1.32 -7.39
N CYS A 407 -16.37 0.84 -8.16
CA CYS A 407 -17.31 -0.27 -7.91
C CYS A 407 -18.56 0.04 -7.10
N ASP A 408 -18.66 1.09 -6.34
CA ASP A 408 -19.87 1.48 -5.63
C ASP A 408 -20.39 2.88 -6.07
N HIS A 409 -20.94 3.69 -5.16
CA HIS A 409 -21.53 4.97 -5.51
C HIS A 409 -20.53 5.94 -6.16
N TRP A 410 -19.23 5.80 -5.88
CA TRP A 410 -18.17 6.62 -6.48
C TRP A 410 -18.08 6.51 -8.01
N GLU A 411 -18.52 5.40 -8.61
CA GLU A 411 -18.58 5.22 -10.06
C GLU A 411 -20.02 5.09 -10.63
N LYS A 412 -21.04 5.38 -9.81
CA LYS A 412 -22.45 5.41 -10.24
C LYS A 412 -22.92 6.83 -10.48
N TRP A 413 -22.18 7.60 -11.27
CA TRP A 413 -22.39 9.02 -11.53
C TRP A 413 -23.78 9.35 -12.10
N ASP A 414 -24.45 8.42 -12.74
CA ASP A 414 -25.84 8.53 -13.19
C ASP A 414 -26.87 8.64 -12.05
N LYS A 415 -26.45 8.30 -10.83
CA LYS A 415 -27.23 8.37 -9.61
C LYS A 415 -26.84 9.53 -8.69
N TRP A 416 -25.80 10.27 -9.05
CA TRP A 416 -25.34 11.39 -8.25
C TRP A 416 -26.34 12.54 -8.26
N ASP A 417 -26.55 13.12 -7.09
CA ASP A 417 -27.27 14.37 -6.91
C ASP A 417 -26.31 15.55 -6.67
N LYS A 418 -26.85 16.69 -6.31
CA LYS A 418 -26.07 17.92 -6.07
C LYS A 418 -25.18 17.83 -4.83
N GLU A 419 -25.59 17.05 -3.84
CA GLU A 419 -24.79 16.81 -2.64
C GLU A 419 -23.58 15.94 -2.99
N ASP A 420 -23.75 14.88 -3.78
CA ASP A 420 -22.65 14.03 -4.24
C ASP A 420 -21.58 14.82 -4.99
N GLU A 421 -21.99 15.68 -5.93
CA GLU A 421 -21.06 16.55 -6.65
C GLU A 421 -20.28 17.47 -5.70
N THR A 422 -20.93 18.00 -4.68
CA THR A 422 -20.31 18.89 -3.67
C THR A 422 -19.35 18.11 -2.79
N VAL A 423 -19.77 16.95 -2.25
CA VAL A 423 -18.94 16.10 -1.39
C VAL A 423 -17.73 15.56 -2.16
N ALA A 424 -17.91 15.18 -3.44
CA ALA A 424 -16.83 14.70 -4.28
C ALA A 424 -15.78 15.80 -4.54
N ALA A 425 -16.23 17.00 -4.94
CA ALA A 425 -15.35 18.14 -5.19
C ALA A 425 -14.56 18.54 -3.93
N ASP A 426 -15.26 18.65 -2.81
CA ASP A 426 -14.65 19.03 -1.53
C ASP A 426 -13.70 17.94 -1.00
N SER A 427 -14.07 16.66 -1.14
CA SER A 427 -13.20 15.53 -0.78
C SER A 427 -11.93 15.54 -1.62
N LEU A 428 -12.04 15.75 -2.94
CA LEU A 428 -10.88 15.86 -3.82
C LEU A 428 -9.98 17.03 -3.40
N ARG A 429 -10.57 18.21 -3.15
CA ARG A 429 -9.83 19.40 -2.70
C ARG A 429 -9.04 19.13 -1.42
N ASP A 430 -9.68 18.55 -0.41
CA ASP A 430 -9.07 18.24 0.87
C ASP A 430 -7.93 17.24 0.71
N GLN A 431 -8.13 16.16 -0.08
CA GLN A 431 -7.11 15.14 -0.29
C GLN A 431 -5.95 15.65 -1.14
N LEU A 432 -6.18 16.38 -2.23
CA LEU A 432 -5.09 16.93 -3.04
C LEU A 432 -4.23 17.93 -2.27
N ARG A 433 -4.84 18.80 -1.44
CA ARG A 433 -4.11 19.72 -0.55
C ARG A 433 -3.19 18.97 0.42
N ARG A 434 -3.66 17.84 0.95
CA ARG A 434 -2.87 16.98 1.83
C ARG A 434 -1.74 16.27 1.08
N LEU A 435 -2.05 15.68 -0.08
CA LEU A 435 -1.13 14.87 -0.86
C LEU A 435 -0.04 15.68 -1.58
N ALA A 436 -0.31 16.94 -1.94
CA ALA A 436 0.60 17.78 -2.72
C ALA A 436 1.97 18.01 -2.07
N ARG A 437 2.07 17.94 -0.74
CA ARG A 437 3.31 18.13 0.01
C ARG A 437 4.27 16.93 -0.05
N HIS A 438 3.78 15.74 -0.45
CA HIS A 438 4.54 14.50 -0.41
C HIS A 438 5.28 14.23 -1.72
N PRO A 439 6.63 14.21 -1.72
CA PRO A 439 7.39 13.93 -2.94
C PRO A 439 7.20 12.50 -3.45
N SER A 440 6.73 11.56 -2.64
CA SER A 440 6.41 10.21 -3.04
C SER A 440 5.20 10.11 -3.96
N VAL A 441 4.21 11.02 -3.85
CA VAL A 441 3.01 10.99 -4.69
C VAL A 441 3.36 11.46 -6.10
N PHE A 442 3.20 10.59 -7.11
CA PHE A 442 3.65 10.89 -8.46
C PHE A 442 2.54 11.05 -9.50
N ASP A 443 1.35 10.48 -9.25
CA ASP A 443 0.21 10.58 -10.15
C ASP A 443 -1.11 10.52 -9.37
N TRP A 444 -2.18 11.08 -9.94
CA TRP A 444 -3.53 11.05 -9.39
C TRP A 444 -4.52 10.51 -10.42
N LEU A 445 -5.30 9.49 -10.04
CA LEU A 445 -6.38 8.92 -10.84
C LEU A 445 -7.73 9.38 -10.28
N TYR A 446 -8.52 10.16 -11.04
CA TYR A 446 -9.84 10.60 -10.56
C TYR A 446 -11.00 9.69 -10.95
N GLY A 447 -10.71 8.52 -11.50
CA GLY A 447 -11.54 7.35 -11.67
C GLY A 447 -10.69 6.09 -11.56
N SER A 448 -11.29 4.94 -11.37
CA SER A 448 -10.60 3.64 -11.35
C SER A 448 -10.99 2.79 -12.57
N ASP A 449 -12.01 1.96 -12.49
CA ASP A 449 -12.48 1.09 -13.59
C ASP A 449 -13.02 1.88 -14.77
N ASN A 450 -13.60 3.04 -14.47
CA ASN A 450 -14.20 3.92 -15.46
C ASN A 450 -13.77 5.37 -15.25
N PRO A 451 -13.62 6.14 -16.34
CA PRO A 451 -13.51 7.59 -16.23
C PRO A 451 -14.89 8.19 -15.92
N PRO A 452 -14.94 9.28 -15.14
CA PRO A 452 -16.19 9.99 -14.89
C PRO A 452 -16.78 10.60 -16.18
N PRO A 453 -18.09 10.85 -16.23
CA PRO A 453 -18.71 11.53 -17.36
C PRO A 453 -18.18 12.98 -17.46
N PRO A 454 -18.26 13.62 -18.65
CA PRO A 454 -17.59 14.91 -18.90
C PRO A 454 -17.89 16.04 -17.91
N HIS A 455 -19.11 16.11 -17.36
CA HIS A 455 -19.47 17.16 -16.39
C HIS A 455 -18.79 16.93 -15.01
N ILE A 456 -18.70 15.68 -14.53
CA ILE A 456 -17.97 15.32 -13.31
C ILE A 456 -16.45 15.46 -13.53
N GLU A 457 -15.95 15.00 -14.68
CA GLU A 457 -14.54 15.22 -15.05
C GLU A 457 -14.19 16.72 -15.00
N GLN A 458 -15.08 17.59 -15.48
CA GLN A 458 -14.86 19.03 -15.42
C GLN A 458 -14.78 19.55 -13.98
N ILE A 459 -15.65 19.07 -13.07
CA ILE A 459 -15.61 19.41 -11.64
C ILE A 459 -14.25 19.02 -11.06
N TYR A 460 -13.78 17.82 -11.30
CA TYR A 460 -12.48 17.35 -10.80
C TYR A 460 -11.30 18.16 -11.36
N ARG A 461 -11.31 18.46 -12.65
CA ARG A 461 -10.27 19.28 -13.28
C ARG A 461 -10.27 20.72 -12.76
N ASP A 462 -11.42 21.27 -12.41
CA ASP A 462 -11.51 22.59 -11.80
C ASP A 462 -10.88 22.60 -10.40
N VAL A 463 -11.13 21.57 -9.59
CA VAL A 463 -10.48 21.40 -8.28
C VAL A 463 -8.97 21.20 -8.43
N ILE A 464 -8.52 20.36 -9.39
CA ILE A 464 -7.08 20.14 -9.65
C ILE A 464 -6.37 21.47 -9.98
N ARG A 465 -7.01 22.34 -10.79
CA ARG A 465 -6.47 23.67 -11.09
C ARG A 465 -6.51 24.61 -9.88
N GLU A 466 -7.61 24.60 -9.12
CA GLU A 466 -7.76 25.42 -7.91
C GLU A 466 -6.68 25.14 -6.87
N VAL A 467 -6.36 23.85 -6.65
CA VAL A 467 -5.35 23.45 -5.68
C VAL A 467 -3.93 23.55 -6.23
N GLU A 468 -3.77 23.85 -7.52
CA GLU A 468 -2.47 23.94 -8.20
C GLU A 468 -1.69 22.60 -8.08
N TRP A 469 -2.37 21.48 -8.39
CA TRP A 469 -1.79 20.16 -8.26
C TRP A 469 -0.49 20.01 -9.08
N PRO A 470 0.67 19.64 -8.46
CA PRO A 470 1.96 19.74 -9.11
C PRO A 470 2.37 18.52 -9.95
N ASN A 471 1.62 17.43 -9.89
CA ASN A 471 1.98 16.17 -10.49
C ASN A 471 1.08 15.82 -11.69
N PRO A 472 1.44 14.85 -12.53
CA PRO A 472 0.54 14.26 -13.51
C PRO A 472 -0.79 13.79 -12.89
N TYR A 473 -1.82 13.66 -13.72
CA TYR A 473 -3.11 13.05 -13.35
C TYR A 473 -3.77 12.42 -14.56
N GLN A 474 -4.57 11.37 -14.33
CA GLN A 474 -5.27 10.63 -15.37
C GLN A 474 -6.76 10.51 -15.04
N SER A 475 -7.58 10.32 -16.09
CA SER A 475 -9.04 10.21 -15.92
C SER A 475 -9.48 8.91 -15.25
N SER A 476 -8.72 7.84 -15.41
CA SER A 476 -8.98 6.54 -14.79
C SER A 476 -7.74 5.65 -14.86
N ALA A 477 -7.80 4.50 -14.21
CA ALA A 477 -6.77 3.46 -14.30
C ALA A 477 -6.86 2.61 -15.59
N THR A 478 -7.84 2.90 -16.49
CA THR A 478 -8.13 2.13 -17.70
C THR A 478 -7.75 2.87 -18.97
N ALA A 479 -7.62 2.13 -20.09
CA ALA A 479 -7.31 2.67 -21.42
C ALA A 479 -8.52 3.33 -22.09
N LYS A 480 -9.14 4.30 -21.43
CA LYS A 480 -10.32 5.02 -21.95
C LYS A 480 -10.00 6.48 -22.23
N LYS A 481 -10.43 6.96 -23.40
CA LYS A 481 -10.26 8.35 -23.79
C LYS A 481 -11.39 9.23 -23.24
N THR A 482 -11.02 10.39 -22.72
CA THR A 482 -11.94 11.42 -22.21
C THR A 482 -11.62 12.79 -22.82
N PRO A 483 -12.38 13.85 -22.53
CA PRO A 483 -11.99 15.22 -22.84
C PRO A 483 -10.60 15.62 -22.33
N ALA A 484 -10.09 15.00 -21.24
CA ALA A 484 -8.73 15.23 -20.75
C ALA A 484 -7.64 14.55 -21.60
N GLY A 485 -8.01 13.66 -22.51
CA GLY A 485 -7.10 12.92 -23.38
C GLY A 485 -7.11 11.41 -23.11
N GLU A 486 -6.10 10.71 -23.64
CA GLU A 486 -5.88 9.30 -23.41
C GLU A 486 -5.05 9.09 -22.13
N THR A 487 -5.41 8.09 -21.34
CA THR A 487 -4.67 7.78 -20.12
C THR A 487 -3.32 7.14 -20.43
N GLY A 488 -3.24 6.30 -21.46
CA GLY A 488 -2.07 5.48 -21.75
C GLY A 488 -1.83 4.36 -20.75
N LEU A 489 -2.80 4.14 -19.84
CA LEU A 489 -2.83 3.07 -18.86
C LEU A 489 -3.73 1.93 -19.38
N LYS A 490 -3.56 0.73 -18.82
CA LYS A 490 -4.46 -0.40 -19.07
C LYS A 490 -4.78 -1.12 -17.76
N MET A 491 -6.00 -1.65 -17.66
CA MET A 491 -6.46 -2.53 -16.59
C MET A 491 -7.08 -3.76 -17.26
N THR A 492 -6.26 -4.75 -17.55
CA THR A 492 -6.64 -5.87 -18.41
C THR A 492 -6.37 -7.24 -17.77
N GLY A 493 -6.12 -7.26 -16.45
CA GLY A 493 -5.79 -8.50 -15.77
C GLY A 493 -4.54 -9.18 -16.35
N PRO A 494 -4.44 -10.52 -16.32
CA PRO A 494 -5.37 -11.46 -15.68
C PRO A 494 -5.41 -11.35 -14.17
N TYR A 495 -6.43 -12.01 -13.56
CA TYR A 495 -6.59 -12.12 -12.10
C TYR A 495 -6.62 -13.57 -11.64
N GLU A 496 -6.62 -14.51 -12.60
CA GLU A 496 -6.62 -15.96 -12.38
C GLU A 496 -5.32 -16.57 -12.90
N TYR A 497 -5.03 -17.83 -12.54
CA TYR A 497 -3.80 -18.51 -12.94
C TYR A 497 -3.52 -18.38 -14.44
N VAL A 498 -2.30 -17.94 -14.74
CA VAL A 498 -1.68 -18.02 -16.06
C VAL A 498 -0.26 -18.59 -15.95
N PRO A 499 0.20 -19.37 -16.94
CA PRO A 499 1.55 -19.92 -16.92
C PRO A 499 2.62 -18.83 -17.09
N PRO A 500 3.88 -19.07 -16.67
CA PRO A 500 4.98 -18.12 -16.77
C PRO A 500 5.21 -17.52 -18.15
N SER A 501 4.94 -18.27 -19.21
CA SER A 501 5.09 -17.82 -20.60
C SER A 501 4.06 -16.76 -21.03
N TYR A 502 2.92 -16.67 -20.35
CA TYR A 502 1.83 -15.72 -20.66
C TYR A 502 2.34 -14.29 -20.84
N TRP A 503 3.15 -13.83 -19.92
CA TRP A 503 3.59 -12.44 -19.84
C TRP A 503 4.38 -11.94 -21.04
N LEU A 504 5.10 -12.85 -21.72
CA LEU A 504 5.88 -12.54 -22.92
C LEU A 504 5.15 -12.91 -24.22
N LEU A 505 4.16 -13.81 -24.17
CA LEU A 505 3.39 -14.24 -25.34
C LEU A 505 2.15 -13.36 -25.60
N ASP A 506 1.54 -12.82 -24.56
CA ASP A 506 0.40 -11.92 -24.70
C ASP A 506 0.86 -10.51 -25.09
N THR A 507 0.39 -10.03 -26.22
CA THR A 507 0.66 -8.68 -26.75
C THR A 507 -0.59 -7.80 -26.85
N LYS A 508 -1.73 -8.25 -26.30
CA LYS A 508 -3.02 -7.60 -26.46
C LYS A 508 -3.72 -7.21 -25.16
N ALA A 509 -3.46 -7.92 -24.08
CA ALA A 509 -4.14 -7.75 -22.81
C ALA A 509 -3.15 -7.55 -21.64
N GLY A 510 -3.00 -8.53 -20.75
CA GLY A 510 -2.21 -8.40 -19.53
C GLY A 510 -0.70 -8.53 -19.68
N GLY A 511 -0.22 -8.99 -20.85
CA GLY A 511 1.19 -9.21 -21.09
C GLY A 511 2.09 -8.00 -20.88
N ALA A 512 3.40 -8.20 -20.90
CA ALA A 512 4.41 -7.20 -20.53
C ALA A 512 4.61 -6.13 -21.62
N HIS A 513 3.60 -5.26 -21.78
CA HIS A 513 3.62 -4.06 -22.60
C HIS A 513 2.77 -2.96 -21.96
N GLY A 514 3.11 -1.70 -22.17
CA GLY A 514 2.43 -0.54 -21.59
C GLY A 514 2.47 -0.54 -20.07
N PHE A 515 1.56 0.23 -19.46
CA PHE A 515 1.41 0.34 -18.02
C PHE A 515 0.12 -0.36 -17.56
N ASN A 516 0.27 -1.54 -16.93
CA ASN A 516 -0.86 -2.29 -16.41
C ASN A 516 -1.11 -1.94 -14.94
N THR A 517 -2.24 -1.32 -14.65
CA THR A 517 -2.58 -0.82 -13.32
C THR A 517 -3.12 -1.90 -12.39
N GLU A 518 -3.53 -3.06 -12.93
CA GLU A 518 -3.96 -4.23 -12.16
C GLU A 518 -3.72 -5.51 -12.96
N THR A 519 -2.92 -6.41 -12.39
CA THR A 519 -2.66 -7.72 -12.97
C THR A 519 -2.07 -8.68 -11.93
N SER A 520 -2.31 -9.98 -12.08
CA SER A 520 -1.79 -11.00 -11.18
C SER A 520 -1.61 -12.33 -11.90
N PRO A 521 -0.61 -13.15 -11.52
CA PRO A 521 -0.50 -14.53 -11.99
C PRO A 521 -1.53 -15.49 -11.34
N GLY A 522 -2.48 -14.96 -10.58
CA GLY A 522 -3.56 -15.70 -9.95
C GLY A 522 -3.52 -15.69 -8.42
N PRO A 523 -4.38 -16.52 -7.80
CA PRO A 523 -4.42 -16.70 -6.35
C PRO A 523 -3.06 -17.01 -5.74
N ALA A 524 -2.89 -16.59 -4.50
CA ALA A 524 -1.71 -16.85 -3.69
C ALA A 524 -2.13 -17.39 -2.30
N PRO A 525 -2.64 -18.63 -2.20
CA PRO A 525 -3.03 -19.20 -0.91
C PRO A 525 -1.88 -19.09 0.08
N PRO A 526 -2.14 -18.66 1.34
CA PRO A 526 -1.08 -18.38 2.29
C PRO A 526 -0.37 -19.65 2.76
N PRO A 527 0.82 -19.55 3.37
CA PRO A 527 1.50 -20.68 4.01
C PRO A 527 0.64 -21.39 5.05
N ILE A 528 0.93 -22.68 5.29
CA ILE A 528 0.12 -23.55 6.17
C ILE A 528 -0.10 -22.97 7.58
N GLU A 529 0.89 -22.24 8.10
CA GLU A 529 0.80 -21.60 9.42
C GLU A 529 -0.33 -20.57 9.46
N SER A 530 -0.54 -19.84 8.38
CA SER A 530 -1.62 -18.87 8.27
C SER A 530 -2.96 -19.51 8.01
N LEU A 531 -3.01 -20.57 7.19
CA LEU A 531 -4.23 -21.38 7.00
C LEU A 531 -4.74 -21.94 8.33
N ARG A 532 -3.85 -22.48 9.17
CA ARG A 532 -4.21 -22.97 10.51
C ARG A 532 -4.68 -21.85 11.46
N ARG A 533 -4.24 -20.62 11.23
CA ARG A 533 -4.62 -19.47 12.05
C ARG A 533 -5.96 -18.87 11.64
N MET A 534 -6.34 -19.01 10.37
CA MET A 534 -7.57 -18.41 9.84
C MET A 534 -8.76 -19.41 9.74
N LEU A 535 -8.50 -20.72 9.66
CA LEU A 535 -9.53 -21.74 9.47
C LEU A 535 -9.66 -22.64 10.69
N PRO A 536 -10.88 -23.09 11.05
CA PRO A 536 -11.09 -24.14 12.05
C PRO A 536 -10.35 -25.44 11.64
N ALA A 537 -9.85 -26.17 12.63
CA ALA A 537 -9.03 -27.36 12.37
C ALA A 537 -9.77 -28.45 11.56
N ASP A 538 -11.08 -28.60 11.76
CA ASP A 538 -11.95 -29.54 11.03
C ASP A 538 -12.32 -29.03 9.62
N LYS A 539 -12.01 -27.77 9.30
CA LYS A 539 -12.23 -27.13 7.99
C LYS A 539 -10.93 -26.90 7.20
N LEU A 540 -9.78 -27.28 7.78
CA LEU A 540 -8.48 -27.05 7.16
C LEU A 540 -8.28 -27.87 5.88
N TRP A 541 -8.85 -29.07 5.78
CA TRP A 541 -8.76 -29.96 4.62
C TRP A 541 -9.94 -30.95 4.56
N PRO A 542 -10.41 -31.36 3.36
CA PRO A 542 -10.08 -30.79 2.04
C PRO A 542 -10.62 -29.38 1.85
N ILE A 543 -10.29 -28.73 0.71
CA ILE A 543 -10.85 -27.43 0.32
C ILE A 543 -12.37 -27.50 0.36
N ASN A 544 -13.00 -26.51 0.98
CA ASN A 544 -14.42 -26.50 1.31
C ASN A 544 -15.00 -25.06 1.32
N ALA A 545 -16.26 -24.90 1.72
CA ALA A 545 -16.94 -23.61 1.73
C ALA A 545 -16.28 -22.53 2.62
N ASP A 546 -15.52 -22.90 3.67
CA ASP A 546 -14.78 -21.93 4.49
C ASP A 546 -13.58 -21.37 3.71
N TRP A 547 -12.91 -22.20 2.88
CA TRP A 547 -11.89 -21.74 1.95
C TRP A 547 -12.46 -20.77 0.92
N ASP A 548 -13.62 -21.11 0.33
CA ASP A 548 -14.30 -20.26 -0.64
C ASP A 548 -14.73 -18.92 -0.02
N TYR A 549 -15.16 -18.93 1.24
CA TYR A 549 -15.50 -17.71 1.98
C TYR A 549 -14.30 -16.77 2.15
N HIS A 550 -13.11 -17.32 2.34
CA HIS A 550 -11.84 -16.58 2.41
C HIS A 550 -11.21 -16.35 1.04
N ALA A 551 -11.70 -16.95 -0.03
CA ALA A 551 -11.25 -16.60 -1.39
C ALA A 551 -11.78 -15.25 -1.82
N GLY A 552 -13.10 -15.07 -1.90
CA GLY A 552 -13.71 -13.80 -2.29
C GLY A 552 -15.17 -13.95 -2.69
N GLY A 553 -15.73 -12.87 -3.22
CA GLY A 553 -17.08 -12.82 -3.76
C GLY A 553 -17.10 -12.69 -5.28
N GLY A 554 -18.30 -12.78 -5.87
CA GLY A 554 -18.51 -12.59 -7.30
C GLY A 554 -17.77 -13.63 -8.15
N GLN A 555 -16.94 -13.17 -9.05
CA GLN A 555 -16.09 -14.02 -9.91
C GLN A 555 -14.96 -14.71 -9.15
N PHE A 556 -14.55 -14.15 -8.02
CA PHE A 556 -13.41 -14.59 -7.20
C PHE A 556 -13.82 -15.58 -6.09
N LYS A 557 -15.02 -16.13 -6.16
CA LYS A 557 -15.70 -16.93 -5.12
C LYS A 557 -15.05 -18.25 -4.73
N ASN A 558 -13.96 -18.65 -5.39
CA ASN A 558 -13.20 -19.85 -5.06
C ASN A 558 -11.81 -19.82 -5.75
N ILE A 559 -10.96 -20.75 -5.38
CA ILE A 559 -9.61 -20.93 -5.95
C ILE A 559 -9.54 -22.15 -6.89
N LYS A 560 -10.65 -22.51 -7.54
CA LYS A 560 -10.75 -23.75 -8.31
C LYS A 560 -9.78 -23.79 -9.48
N VAL A 561 -9.71 -22.73 -10.30
CA VAL A 561 -8.81 -22.67 -11.47
C VAL A 561 -7.36 -22.82 -11.06
N PHE A 562 -6.97 -22.12 -9.98
CA PHE A 562 -5.62 -22.26 -9.42
C PHE A 562 -5.33 -23.68 -8.92
N THR A 563 -6.28 -24.28 -8.22
CA THR A 563 -6.16 -25.65 -7.69
C THR A 563 -6.06 -26.69 -8.82
N GLU A 564 -6.87 -26.55 -9.87
CA GLU A 564 -6.80 -27.40 -11.07
C GLU A 564 -5.44 -27.28 -11.77
N ALA A 565 -4.92 -26.07 -11.92
CA ALA A 565 -3.58 -25.83 -12.47
C ALA A 565 -2.49 -26.49 -11.59
N LEU A 566 -2.57 -26.32 -10.27
CA LEU A 566 -1.65 -26.93 -9.30
C LEU A 566 -1.65 -28.46 -9.40
N ASP A 567 -2.83 -29.06 -9.45
CA ASP A 567 -2.97 -30.53 -9.54
C ASP A 567 -2.46 -31.08 -10.87
N GLN A 568 -2.69 -30.38 -11.98
CA GLN A 568 -2.18 -30.75 -13.31
C GLN A 568 -0.67 -30.64 -13.40
N ARG A 569 -0.07 -29.65 -12.73
CA ARG A 569 1.38 -29.39 -12.78
C ARG A 569 2.17 -30.24 -11.77
N TYR A 570 1.69 -30.38 -10.55
CA TYR A 570 2.44 -30.99 -9.44
C TYR A 570 1.78 -32.28 -8.91
N GLY A 571 0.66 -32.72 -9.49
CA GLY A 571 -0.15 -33.84 -9.00
C GLY A 571 -1.06 -33.44 -7.83
N PRO A 572 -2.19 -34.18 -7.60
CA PRO A 572 -3.14 -33.89 -6.54
C PRO A 572 -2.51 -33.88 -5.15
N SER A 573 -3.01 -33.00 -4.29
CA SER A 573 -2.54 -32.88 -2.90
C SER A 573 -3.34 -33.77 -1.97
N LYS A 574 -2.69 -34.35 -0.95
CA LYS A 574 -3.30 -35.26 0.02
C LYS A 574 -3.57 -34.63 1.38
N SER A 575 -3.05 -33.43 1.62
CA SER A 575 -3.22 -32.67 2.86
C SER A 575 -3.09 -31.16 2.61
N ALA A 576 -3.50 -30.36 3.58
CA ALA A 576 -3.34 -28.90 3.55
C ALA A 576 -1.86 -28.49 3.49
N GLU A 577 -0.96 -29.23 4.16
CA GLU A 577 0.47 -28.98 4.15
C GLU A 577 1.07 -29.19 2.76
N GLU A 578 0.69 -30.28 2.11
CA GLU A 578 1.15 -30.57 0.74
C GLU A 578 0.61 -29.55 -0.24
N TYR A 579 -0.68 -29.20 -0.15
CA TYR A 579 -1.31 -28.16 -0.96
C TYR A 579 -0.61 -26.81 -0.78
N ALA A 580 -0.45 -26.36 0.46
CA ALA A 580 0.20 -25.09 0.75
C ALA A 580 1.64 -25.04 0.22
N ARG A 581 2.42 -26.13 0.38
CA ARG A 581 3.80 -26.22 -0.14
C ARG A 581 3.85 -26.07 -1.66
N LYS A 582 2.97 -26.77 -2.39
CA LYS A 582 2.84 -26.67 -3.85
C LYS A 582 2.41 -25.28 -4.28
N ALA A 583 1.43 -24.71 -3.58
CA ALA A 583 0.92 -23.36 -3.84
C ALA A 583 2.01 -22.29 -3.71
N GLN A 584 2.88 -22.39 -2.68
CA GLN A 584 4.01 -21.48 -2.54
C GLN A 584 5.00 -21.54 -3.72
N VAL A 585 5.31 -22.74 -4.19
CA VAL A 585 6.21 -22.92 -5.35
C VAL A 585 5.59 -22.36 -6.62
N MET A 586 4.29 -22.60 -6.85
CA MET A 586 3.58 -22.08 -8.01
C MET A 586 3.43 -20.56 -7.96
N ALA A 587 3.13 -19.99 -6.80
CA ALA A 587 3.06 -18.54 -6.61
C ALA A 587 4.43 -17.86 -6.79
N TYR A 588 5.52 -18.47 -6.31
CA TYR A 588 6.89 -17.97 -6.52
C TYR A 588 7.20 -17.86 -8.02
N GLU A 589 6.98 -18.93 -8.76
CA GLU A 589 7.25 -18.96 -10.20
C GLU A 589 6.41 -17.92 -10.96
N GLY A 590 5.11 -17.84 -10.69
CA GLY A 590 4.20 -16.94 -11.38
C GLY A 590 4.55 -15.46 -11.18
N HIS A 591 4.78 -15.04 -9.92
CA HIS A 591 5.11 -13.65 -9.61
C HIS A 591 6.49 -13.25 -10.12
N ARG A 592 7.49 -14.17 -10.03
CA ARG A 592 8.80 -13.94 -10.62
C ARG A 592 8.67 -13.70 -12.12
N ALA A 593 8.01 -14.60 -12.86
CA ALA A 593 7.87 -14.52 -14.31
C ALA A 593 7.16 -13.23 -14.77
N MET A 594 6.14 -12.78 -14.04
CA MET A 594 5.47 -11.51 -14.31
C MET A 594 6.43 -10.32 -14.24
N PHE A 595 7.11 -10.14 -13.10
CA PHE A 595 8.01 -9.00 -12.93
C PHE A 595 9.25 -9.09 -13.85
N GLU A 596 9.78 -10.28 -14.11
CA GLU A 596 10.86 -10.53 -15.07
C GLU A 596 10.48 -10.08 -16.49
N ALA A 597 9.25 -10.41 -16.93
CA ALA A 597 8.78 -10.03 -18.25
C ALA A 597 8.66 -8.51 -18.42
N TYR A 598 8.08 -7.83 -17.42
CA TYR A 598 7.98 -6.37 -17.44
C TYR A 598 9.36 -5.70 -17.36
N GLY A 599 10.28 -6.24 -16.56
CA GLY A 599 11.67 -5.76 -16.48
C GLY A 599 12.42 -5.94 -17.80
N ARG A 600 12.29 -7.10 -18.45
CA ARG A 600 12.89 -7.39 -19.75
C ARG A 600 12.43 -6.41 -20.83
N ASN A 601 11.14 -6.13 -20.84
CA ASN A 601 10.49 -5.39 -21.93
C ASN A 601 10.48 -3.87 -21.72
N LYS A 602 11.27 -3.32 -20.78
CA LYS A 602 11.33 -1.86 -20.61
C LYS A 602 12.03 -1.21 -21.84
N TYR A 603 11.50 -0.16 -22.40
CA TYR A 603 10.30 0.61 -22.10
C TYR A 603 9.15 0.38 -23.09
N THR A 604 9.05 -0.80 -23.72
CA THR A 604 7.76 -1.24 -24.30
C THR A 604 6.76 -1.50 -23.16
N SER A 605 7.22 -2.05 -22.03
CA SER A 605 6.49 -2.02 -20.76
C SER A 605 6.95 -0.81 -19.94
N THR A 606 5.99 -0.01 -19.45
CA THR A 606 6.24 1.22 -18.71
C THR A 606 5.84 1.12 -17.23
N GLY A 607 5.04 0.11 -16.88
CA GLY A 607 4.68 -0.16 -15.48
C GLY A 607 3.82 -1.40 -15.29
N VAL A 608 3.93 -1.97 -14.09
CA VAL A 608 3.10 -3.08 -13.62
C VAL A 608 2.73 -2.88 -12.15
N ILE A 609 1.45 -3.01 -11.86
CA ILE A 609 0.92 -3.02 -10.49
C ILE A 609 0.32 -4.42 -10.25
N GLN A 610 1.03 -5.20 -9.43
CA GLN A 610 0.51 -6.47 -8.92
C GLN A 610 -0.79 -6.23 -8.15
N TRP A 611 -1.81 -6.96 -8.47
CA TRP A 611 -3.07 -6.98 -7.76
C TRP A 611 -3.15 -8.21 -6.86
N MET A 612 -2.86 -8.12 -5.53
CA MET A 612 -2.62 -6.98 -4.65
C MET A 612 -1.26 -7.08 -3.94
N LEU A 613 -0.89 -6.03 -3.16
CA LEU A 613 0.25 -6.07 -2.22
C LEU A 613 -0.09 -6.93 -1.00
N ASN A 614 -1.23 -6.61 -0.36
CA ASN A 614 -1.71 -7.18 0.90
C ASN A 614 -3.20 -7.54 0.80
N ASN A 615 -3.79 -7.95 1.90
CA ASN A 615 -5.23 -8.22 2.01
C ASN A 615 -5.88 -7.40 3.12
N ALA A 616 -7.15 -7.03 2.92
CA ALA A 616 -7.97 -6.36 3.93
C ALA A 616 -8.34 -7.27 5.13
N TRP A 617 -8.29 -8.59 4.94
CA TRP A 617 -8.52 -9.62 5.94
C TRP A 617 -7.78 -10.90 5.57
N PRO A 618 -7.71 -11.95 6.41
CA PRO A 618 -7.10 -13.23 6.03
C PRO A 618 -7.78 -13.82 4.79
N GLY A 619 -7.07 -13.85 3.66
CA GLY A 619 -7.61 -14.24 2.36
C GLY A 619 -6.72 -15.23 1.63
N MET A 620 -7.23 -15.76 0.50
CA MET A 620 -6.60 -16.77 -0.33
C MET A 620 -6.01 -16.19 -1.63
N ILE A 621 -6.32 -14.91 -1.97
CA ILE A 621 -6.02 -14.38 -3.30
C ILE A 621 -5.13 -13.16 -3.27
N TRP A 622 -4.23 -13.11 -4.25
CA TRP A 622 -3.46 -12.02 -4.83
C TRP A 622 -2.39 -11.35 -3.97
N HIS A 623 -2.30 -11.64 -2.68
CA HIS A 623 -1.33 -10.97 -1.81
C HIS A 623 0.13 -11.41 -2.08
N LEU A 624 1.07 -10.49 -1.87
CA LEU A 624 2.50 -10.81 -1.85
C LEU A 624 2.92 -11.33 -0.46
N TYR A 625 2.36 -10.78 0.61
CA TYR A 625 2.40 -11.30 1.98
C TYR A 625 0.98 -11.34 2.56
N ASP A 626 0.72 -12.31 3.41
CA ASP A 626 -0.62 -12.50 3.94
C ASP A 626 -1.01 -11.46 5.02
N TRP A 627 -2.27 -11.48 5.43
CA TRP A 627 -2.78 -10.55 6.44
C TRP A 627 -2.02 -10.60 7.77
N TYR A 628 -1.39 -11.74 8.10
CA TYR A 628 -0.57 -11.92 9.31
C TYR A 628 0.87 -11.41 9.16
N LEU A 629 1.19 -10.70 8.06
CA LEU A 629 2.53 -10.25 7.69
C LEU A 629 3.52 -11.41 7.44
N ARG A 630 3.03 -12.57 7.00
CA ARG A 630 3.91 -13.70 6.67
C ARG A 630 4.23 -13.67 5.17
N PRO A 631 5.52 -13.55 4.81
CA PRO A 631 5.94 -13.65 3.42
C PRO A 631 5.84 -15.08 2.92
N GLY A 632 5.28 -15.28 1.73
CA GLY A 632 5.16 -16.57 1.05
C GLY A 632 5.92 -16.63 -0.26
N GLY A 633 5.61 -17.62 -1.10
CA GLY A 633 6.21 -17.78 -2.41
C GLY A 633 6.02 -16.57 -3.32
N SER A 634 4.83 -15.95 -3.31
CA SER A 634 4.52 -14.73 -4.06
C SER A 634 5.46 -13.57 -3.72
N TYR A 635 5.76 -13.38 -2.41
CA TYR A 635 6.70 -12.37 -1.93
C TYR A 635 8.10 -12.57 -2.50
N PHE A 636 8.65 -13.79 -2.35
CA PHE A 636 10.02 -14.08 -2.80
C PHE A 636 10.14 -14.18 -4.32
N GLY A 637 9.06 -14.58 -5.01
CA GLY A 637 8.99 -14.49 -6.46
C GLY A 637 9.05 -13.04 -6.97
N ALA A 638 8.26 -12.15 -6.36
CA ALA A 638 8.31 -10.71 -6.65
C ALA A 638 9.68 -10.11 -6.32
N LYS A 639 10.24 -10.41 -5.15
CA LYS A 639 11.58 -9.97 -4.74
C LYS A 639 12.64 -10.38 -5.75
N LYS A 640 12.61 -11.64 -6.20
CA LYS A 640 13.55 -12.18 -7.20
C LYS A 640 13.39 -11.47 -8.55
N GLY A 641 12.19 -11.38 -9.08
CA GLY A 641 11.93 -10.75 -10.38
C GLY A 641 12.15 -9.24 -10.40
N CYS A 642 12.22 -8.59 -9.23
CA CYS A 642 12.47 -7.15 -9.07
C CYS A 642 13.90 -6.81 -8.65
N GLU A 643 14.85 -7.78 -8.60
CA GLU A 643 16.24 -7.47 -8.32
C GLU A 643 16.74 -6.33 -9.23
N PRO A 644 17.43 -5.31 -8.71
CA PRO A 644 17.84 -4.16 -9.54
C PRO A 644 18.87 -4.48 -10.63
N LEU A 645 19.76 -5.45 -10.38
CA LEU A 645 20.62 -6.07 -11.38
C LEU A 645 20.31 -7.56 -11.40
N HIS A 646 19.71 -8.04 -12.50
CA HIS A 646 19.04 -9.33 -12.52
C HIS A 646 19.34 -10.13 -13.78
N VAL A 647 19.72 -11.41 -13.62
CA VAL A 647 19.86 -12.36 -14.73
C VAL A 647 18.62 -13.23 -14.81
N GLN A 648 18.00 -13.33 -16.01
CA GLN A 648 16.74 -14.03 -16.22
C GLN A 648 16.67 -14.82 -17.53
N TYR A 649 15.74 -15.77 -17.57
CA TYR A 649 15.35 -16.55 -18.75
C TYR A 649 14.05 -16.00 -19.38
N SER A 650 13.99 -16.00 -20.69
CA SER A 650 12.82 -15.58 -21.46
C SER A 650 12.02 -16.77 -21.95
N TYR A 651 10.78 -16.90 -21.49
CA TYR A 651 9.90 -18.05 -21.76
C TYR A 651 9.40 -18.12 -23.24
N ASP A 652 9.49 -17.02 -23.99
CA ASP A 652 9.07 -16.94 -25.39
C ASP A 652 10.15 -17.44 -26.39
N ASP A 653 11.42 -17.07 -26.17
CA ASP A 653 12.50 -17.24 -27.14
C ASP A 653 13.77 -17.89 -26.57
N ARG A 654 13.72 -18.34 -25.30
CA ARG A 654 14.83 -18.99 -24.60
C ARG A 654 16.08 -18.11 -24.45
N SER A 655 15.95 -16.81 -24.58
CA SER A 655 17.08 -15.90 -24.37
C SER A 655 17.41 -15.74 -22.89
N ILE A 656 18.71 -15.60 -22.58
CA ILE A 656 19.21 -15.14 -21.32
C ILE A 656 19.42 -13.65 -21.42
N VAL A 657 18.84 -12.92 -20.46
CA VAL A 657 18.79 -11.46 -20.41
C VAL A 657 19.32 -10.99 -19.08
N VAL A 658 20.08 -9.89 -19.10
CA VAL A 658 20.43 -9.14 -17.88
C VAL A 658 19.68 -7.81 -17.89
N VAL A 659 18.94 -7.56 -16.83
CA VAL A 659 18.20 -6.32 -16.60
C VAL A 659 18.97 -5.50 -15.58
N ASN A 660 19.35 -4.27 -15.96
CA ASN A 660 19.92 -3.26 -15.07
C ASN A 660 18.90 -2.17 -14.83
N SER A 661 18.46 -1.98 -13.62
CA SER A 661 17.54 -0.91 -13.20
C SER A 661 18.24 0.22 -12.45
N TYR A 662 19.57 0.19 -12.36
CA TYR A 662 20.37 1.31 -11.87
C TYR A 662 20.68 2.30 -12.98
N TYR A 663 20.89 3.57 -12.65
CA TYR A 663 21.31 4.60 -13.59
C TYR A 663 22.85 4.70 -13.78
N HIS A 664 23.55 3.57 -13.54
CA HIS A 664 24.99 3.43 -13.82
C HIS A 664 25.28 2.08 -14.50
N PRO A 665 26.36 2.00 -15.30
CA PRO A 665 26.72 0.78 -16.01
C PRO A 665 27.44 -0.23 -15.11
N PHE A 666 27.45 -1.50 -15.56
CA PHE A 666 28.28 -2.59 -15.02
C PHE A 666 29.11 -3.19 -16.16
N ALA A 667 30.42 -3.14 -16.07
CA ALA A 667 31.31 -3.62 -17.10
C ALA A 667 31.93 -4.98 -16.75
N ASN A 668 32.29 -5.76 -17.79
CA ASN A 668 33.02 -7.04 -17.70
C ASN A 668 32.30 -8.08 -16.85
N MET A 669 30.98 -8.09 -16.87
CA MET A 669 30.16 -9.07 -16.20
C MET A 669 30.24 -10.43 -16.91
N LYS A 670 30.06 -11.52 -16.17
CA LYS A 670 30.03 -12.90 -16.70
C LYS A 670 28.69 -13.55 -16.39
N VAL A 671 28.00 -14.01 -17.43
CA VAL A 671 26.76 -14.79 -17.31
C VAL A 671 27.10 -16.28 -17.48
N VAL A 672 26.66 -17.11 -16.54
CA VAL A 672 26.79 -18.57 -16.58
C VAL A 672 25.39 -19.19 -16.57
N ALA A 673 25.09 -20.05 -17.54
CA ALA A 673 23.86 -20.83 -17.64
C ALA A 673 24.15 -22.31 -17.69
N THR A 674 23.56 -23.11 -16.79
CA THR A 674 23.75 -24.56 -16.78
C THR A 674 22.39 -25.25 -16.62
N ALA A 675 22.06 -26.14 -17.58
CA ALA A 675 20.86 -26.98 -17.52
C ALA A 675 21.16 -28.35 -16.95
N TYR A 676 20.29 -28.85 -16.09
CA TYR A 676 20.43 -30.16 -15.43
C TYR A 676 19.16 -30.99 -15.62
N ASN A 677 19.32 -32.29 -15.78
CA ASN A 677 18.23 -33.24 -15.61
C ASN A 677 17.79 -33.34 -14.13
N LEU A 678 16.69 -34.04 -13.87
CA LEU A 678 16.14 -34.24 -12.53
C LEU A 678 17.18 -34.91 -11.58
N ASP A 679 18.03 -35.77 -12.12
CA ASP A 679 19.11 -36.47 -11.40
C ASP A 679 20.40 -35.63 -11.22
N MET A 680 20.34 -34.36 -11.57
CA MET A 680 21.45 -33.39 -11.54
C MET A 680 22.58 -33.64 -12.56
N THR A 681 22.36 -34.53 -13.56
CA THR A 681 23.29 -34.68 -14.69
C THR A 681 23.24 -33.40 -15.55
N PRO A 682 24.38 -32.68 -15.76
CA PRO A 682 24.41 -31.49 -16.61
C PRO A 682 24.20 -31.87 -18.09
N LYS A 683 23.38 -31.14 -18.79
CA LYS A 683 23.04 -31.36 -20.21
C LYS A 683 23.47 -30.21 -21.12
N PHE A 684 23.62 -29.02 -20.53
CA PHE A 684 24.10 -27.86 -21.25
C PHE A 684 24.83 -26.93 -20.26
N SER A 685 25.88 -26.29 -20.74
CA SER A 685 26.53 -25.20 -20.00
C SER A 685 27.08 -24.19 -21.00
N ARG A 686 26.90 -22.92 -20.70
CA ARG A 686 27.44 -21.82 -21.48
C ARG A 686 27.81 -20.65 -20.61
N GLU A 687 28.93 -20.02 -20.91
CA GLU A 687 29.37 -18.76 -20.31
C GLU A 687 29.46 -17.67 -21.40
N ALA A 688 29.20 -16.42 -21.02
CA ALA A 688 29.40 -15.28 -21.88
C ALA A 688 29.76 -14.04 -21.06
N LYS A 689 30.68 -13.24 -21.57
CA LYS A 689 30.99 -11.91 -21.01
C LYS A 689 30.06 -10.87 -21.62
N MET A 690 29.73 -9.85 -20.84
CA MET A 690 28.90 -8.74 -21.27
C MET A 690 29.15 -7.46 -20.46
N ASP A 691 28.78 -6.33 -21.05
CA ASP A 691 28.60 -5.07 -20.35
C ASP A 691 27.10 -4.76 -20.24
N SER A 692 26.70 -4.14 -19.15
CA SER A 692 25.31 -3.73 -18.92
C SER A 692 25.25 -2.21 -18.84
N GLU A 693 24.57 -1.60 -19.79
CA GLU A 693 24.34 -0.14 -19.81
C GLU A 693 23.40 0.29 -18.66
N PRO A 694 23.44 1.57 -18.26
CA PRO A 694 22.49 2.10 -17.27
C PRO A 694 21.05 1.89 -17.73
N ASP A 695 20.18 1.49 -16.81
CA ASP A 695 18.74 1.37 -17.02
C ASP A 695 18.35 0.58 -18.30
N SER A 696 18.97 -0.57 -18.48
CA SER A 696 18.92 -1.35 -19.72
C SER A 696 18.35 -2.76 -19.51
N SER A 697 18.01 -3.39 -20.62
CA SER A 697 17.68 -4.81 -20.75
C SER A 697 18.53 -5.38 -21.88
N THR A 698 19.51 -6.22 -21.58
CA THR A 698 20.52 -6.69 -22.52
C THR A 698 20.37 -8.19 -22.74
N ARG A 699 20.05 -8.60 -23.98
CA ARG A 699 20.10 -10.01 -24.38
C ARG A 699 21.54 -10.47 -24.49
N VAL A 700 21.91 -11.55 -23.80
CA VAL A 700 23.28 -12.08 -23.77
C VAL A 700 23.45 -13.22 -24.78
N PHE A 701 22.60 -14.23 -24.71
CA PHE A 701 22.56 -15.33 -25.68
C PHE A 701 21.22 -16.08 -25.60
N THR A 702 20.99 -17.00 -26.52
CA THR A 702 19.82 -17.90 -26.52
C THR A 702 20.28 -19.33 -26.21
N ILE A 703 19.52 -20.03 -25.34
CA ILE A 703 19.73 -21.46 -25.06
C ILE A 703 19.19 -22.27 -26.25
N PRO A 704 19.99 -23.14 -26.86
CA PRO A 704 19.54 -23.99 -27.97
C PRO A 704 18.56 -25.06 -27.47
N GLU A 705 18.01 -25.85 -28.38
CA GLU A 705 17.34 -27.09 -28.01
C GLU A 705 18.35 -28.04 -27.39
N ILE A 706 17.99 -28.62 -26.26
CA ILE A 706 18.88 -29.52 -25.50
C ILE A 706 18.32 -30.94 -25.62
N GLU A 707 19.11 -31.83 -26.20
CA GLU A 707 18.72 -33.23 -26.34
C GLU A 707 18.90 -34.03 -25.02
N GLY A 708 18.05 -35.01 -24.79
CA GLY A 708 18.14 -35.92 -23.66
C GLY A 708 17.77 -35.29 -22.33
N LEU A 709 16.91 -34.26 -22.32
CA LEU A 709 16.33 -33.71 -21.10
C LEU A 709 15.34 -34.69 -20.45
N SER A 710 15.32 -34.75 -19.14
CA SER A 710 14.29 -35.44 -18.35
C SER A 710 12.95 -34.65 -18.44
N PRO A 711 11.78 -35.31 -18.23
CA PRO A 711 10.49 -34.66 -18.29
C PRO A 711 10.40 -33.37 -17.45
N THR A 712 10.96 -33.37 -16.26
CA THR A 712 11.26 -32.20 -15.45
C THR A 712 12.77 -31.96 -15.42
N TRP A 713 13.21 -30.75 -15.70
CA TRP A 713 14.60 -30.35 -15.75
C TRP A 713 14.81 -28.96 -15.17
N PHE A 714 16.06 -28.60 -14.90
CA PHE A 714 16.40 -27.36 -14.19
C PHE A 714 17.36 -26.48 -15.00
N LEU A 715 17.27 -25.16 -14.79
CA LEU A 715 18.23 -24.20 -15.32
C LEU A 715 18.73 -23.32 -14.19
N SER A 716 20.04 -23.33 -13.96
CA SER A 716 20.73 -22.40 -13.06
C SER A 716 21.34 -21.28 -13.87
N LEU A 717 21.09 -20.04 -13.46
CA LEU A 717 21.70 -18.84 -14.01
C LEU A 717 22.49 -18.13 -12.93
N LYS A 718 23.66 -17.60 -13.30
CA LYS A 718 24.47 -16.74 -12.44
C LYS A 718 24.96 -15.54 -13.24
N LEU A 719 24.99 -14.39 -12.61
CA LEU A 719 25.68 -13.20 -13.07
C LEU A 719 26.81 -12.93 -12.07
N GLU A 720 28.01 -12.97 -12.57
CA GLU A 720 29.24 -12.77 -11.78
C GLU A 720 29.88 -11.42 -12.17
N ASP A 721 30.41 -10.74 -11.18
CA ASP A 721 31.18 -9.50 -11.39
C ASP A 721 32.63 -9.79 -11.82
N PRO A 722 33.46 -8.79 -12.12
CA PRO A 722 34.85 -8.99 -12.50
C PRO A 722 35.74 -9.68 -11.44
N SER A 723 35.27 -9.80 -10.20
CA SER A 723 35.95 -10.50 -9.10
C SER A 723 35.49 -11.94 -8.94
N ASP A 724 34.61 -12.43 -9.85
CA ASP A 724 33.94 -13.72 -9.81
C ASP A 724 32.95 -13.86 -8.63
N ASP A 725 32.52 -12.74 -8.03
CA ASP A 725 31.46 -12.74 -7.03
C ASP A 725 30.09 -12.81 -7.71
N VAL A 726 29.20 -13.70 -7.23
CA VAL A 726 27.83 -13.82 -7.75
C VAL A 726 26.99 -12.67 -7.26
N VAL A 727 26.56 -11.78 -8.17
CA VAL A 727 25.75 -10.59 -7.87
C VAL A 727 24.26 -10.77 -8.18
N SER A 728 23.92 -11.76 -9.00
CA SER A 728 22.53 -12.22 -9.21
C SER A 728 22.56 -13.70 -9.56
N GLU A 729 21.65 -14.46 -8.99
CA GLU A 729 21.45 -15.86 -9.34
C GLU A 729 19.96 -16.17 -9.47
N ASN A 730 19.62 -17.08 -10.39
CA ASN A 730 18.25 -17.49 -10.61
C ASN A 730 18.19 -19.00 -10.88
N PHE A 731 17.10 -19.63 -10.44
CA PHE A 731 16.92 -21.06 -10.61
C PHE A 731 15.52 -21.36 -11.14
N TYR A 732 15.45 -22.00 -12.29
CA TYR A 732 14.21 -22.35 -12.97
C TYR A 732 14.00 -23.86 -12.98
N TRP A 733 12.74 -24.25 -13.04
CA TRP A 733 12.31 -25.62 -13.31
C TRP A 733 11.38 -25.63 -14.51
N PHE A 734 11.59 -26.58 -15.39
CA PHE A 734 10.91 -26.68 -16.67
C PHE A 734 10.38 -28.08 -16.90
N SER A 735 9.38 -28.19 -17.77
CA SER A 735 8.87 -29.44 -18.29
C SER A 735 9.17 -29.52 -19.78
N THR A 736 9.43 -30.73 -20.27
CA THR A 736 9.48 -31.01 -21.72
C THR A 736 8.09 -30.98 -22.36
N ARG A 737 7.01 -31.03 -21.55
CA ARG A 737 5.65 -30.79 -22.01
C ARG A 737 5.36 -29.28 -21.96
N PRO A 738 5.12 -28.64 -23.14
CA PRO A 738 4.89 -27.19 -23.18
C PRO A 738 3.52 -26.82 -22.60
N GLU A 739 3.46 -25.69 -21.92
CA GLU A 739 2.19 -25.03 -21.57
C GLU A 739 1.65 -24.27 -22.76
N THR A 740 0.35 -24.40 -23.01
CA THR A 740 -0.35 -23.67 -24.10
C THR A 740 -1.63 -23.03 -23.55
N LEU A 741 -1.99 -21.91 -24.12
CA LEU A 741 -3.12 -21.08 -23.72
C LEU A 741 -4.26 -21.16 -24.75
N GLU A 742 -5.50 -21.04 -24.26
CA GLU A 742 -6.69 -20.93 -25.10
C GLU A 742 -7.03 -19.44 -25.32
N TRP A 743 -6.27 -18.77 -26.16
CA TRP A 743 -6.40 -17.32 -26.40
C TRP A 743 -7.81 -16.89 -26.77
N GLU A 744 -8.55 -17.69 -27.57
CA GLU A 744 -9.90 -17.39 -28.00
C GLU A 744 -10.94 -17.42 -26.86
N LYS A 745 -10.62 -18.04 -25.73
CA LYS A 745 -11.44 -18.07 -24.53
C LYS A 745 -11.02 -17.05 -23.47
N GLY A 746 -9.96 -16.29 -23.75
CA GLY A 746 -9.44 -15.25 -22.87
C GLY A 746 -10.43 -14.09 -22.72
N ASN A 747 -10.48 -13.51 -21.53
CA ASN A 747 -11.23 -12.30 -21.21
C ASN A 747 -10.41 -11.45 -20.23
N TRP A 748 -10.97 -10.36 -19.74
CA TRP A 748 -10.30 -9.47 -18.79
C TRP A 748 -9.88 -10.14 -17.46
N TYR A 749 -10.54 -11.23 -17.11
CA TYR A 749 -10.35 -11.93 -15.84
C TYR A 749 -9.36 -13.10 -15.94
N THR A 750 -9.43 -13.89 -17.01
CA THR A 750 -8.66 -15.12 -17.20
C THR A 750 -8.30 -15.38 -18.63
N THR A 751 -7.17 -16.05 -18.86
CA THR A 751 -6.81 -16.71 -20.13
C THR A 751 -6.59 -18.20 -19.82
N PRO A 752 -7.54 -19.09 -20.14
CA PRO A 752 -7.46 -20.50 -19.75
C PRO A 752 -6.23 -21.20 -20.31
N THR A 753 -5.64 -22.07 -19.53
CA THR A 753 -4.54 -22.95 -19.95
C THR A 753 -5.09 -24.23 -20.55
N LYS A 754 -4.65 -24.56 -21.77
CA LYS A 754 -5.06 -25.76 -22.50
C LYS A 754 -4.25 -26.99 -22.14
N THR A 755 -2.94 -26.84 -22.09
CA THR A 755 -2.00 -27.87 -21.65
C THR A 755 -1.10 -27.30 -20.56
N PHE A 756 -0.85 -28.10 -19.55
CA PHE A 756 -0.03 -27.71 -18.41
C PHE A 756 1.36 -28.37 -18.47
N ALA A 757 2.38 -27.71 -17.99
CA ALA A 757 3.66 -28.32 -17.69
C ALA A 757 3.48 -29.49 -16.71
N ASP A 758 4.35 -30.47 -16.77
CA ASP A 758 4.33 -31.63 -15.88
C ASP A 758 5.55 -31.61 -14.97
N TYR A 759 5.33 -31.32 -13.72
CA TYR A 759 6.31 -31.32 -12.64
C TYR A 759 6.10 -32.45 -11.64
N THR A 760 5.26 -33.43 -11.95
CA THR A 760 4.99 -34.58 -11.04
C THR A 760 6.25 -35.35 -10.66
N ALA A 761 7.26 -35.34 -11.52
CA ALA A 761 8.57 -35.97 -11.23
C ALA A 761 9.29 -35.32 -10.03
N LEU A 762 8.98 -34.08 -9.65
CA LEU A 762 9.51 -33.45 -8.42
C LEU A 762 9.11 -34.24 -7.16
N GLN A 763 8.00 -34.97 -7.20
CA GLN A 763 7.57 -35.86 -6.09
C GLN A 763 8.52 -37.04 -5.86
N THR A 764 9.36 -37.36 -6.84
CA THR A 764 10.32 -38.45 -6.76
C THR A 764 11.71 -38.03 -6.29
N LEU A 765 11.91 -36.72 -6.06
CA LEU A 765 13.19 -36.25 -5.52
C LEU A 765 13.47 -36.91 -4.17
N PRO A 766 14.68 -37.53 -3.98
CA PRO A 766 15.06 -38.08 -2.69
C PRO A 766 15.04 -37.00 -1.61
N LEU A 767 14.69 -37.39 -0.39
CA LEU A 767 14.75 -36.53 0.77
C LEU A 767 16.20 -36.13 1.08
N VAL A 768 16.39 -34.86 1.44
CA VAL A 768 17.67 -34.26 1.76
C VAL A 768 17.67 -33.80 3.21
N ALA A 769 18.68 -34.28 3.97
CA ALA A 769 19.00 -33.70 5.28
C ALA A 769 20.05 -32.60 5.08
N LEU A 770 19.66 -31.38 5.24
CA LEU A 770 20.55 -30.21 5.12
C LEU A 770 21.40 -30.06 6.40
N LYS A 771 22.65 -29.65 6.22
CA LYS A 771 23.47 -29.19 7.34
C LYS A 771 23.18 -27.72 7.56
N VAL A 772 22.76 -27.33 8.78
CA VAL A 772 22.33 -25.98 9.13
C VAL A 772 23.18 -25.45 10.28
N GLU A 773 23.76 -24.29 10.07
CA GLU A 773 24.48 -23.54 11.10
C GLU A 773 23.87 -22.13 11.18
N SER A 774 23.64 -21.62 12.38
CA SER A 774 23.06 -20.28 12.55
C SER A 774 23.78 -19.48 13.62
N LYS A 775 23.79 -18.17 13.41
CA LYS A 775 24.23 -17.17 14.39
C LYS A 775 23.17 -16.10 14.50
N SER A 776 22.74 -15.80 15.72
CA SER A 776 21.64 -14.87 15.96
C SER A 776 22.05 -13.76 16.91
N THR A 777 21.40 -12.61 16.71
CA THR A 777 21.34 -11.46 17.62
C THR A 777 19.87 -11.20 17.98
N ASP A 778 19.59 -10.14 18.71
CA ASP A 778 18.22 -9.70 19.03
C ASP A 778 17.46 -9.11 17.84
N HIS A 779 18.11 -8.85 16.72
CA HIS A 779 17.52 -8.24 15.52
C HIS A 779 17.91 -8.90 14.19
N SER A 780 18.72 -9.97 14.20
CA SER A 780 19.10 -10.70 13.00
C SER A 780 19.47 -12.14 13.28
N THR A 781 19.29 -13.00 12.28
CA THR A 781 19.74 -14.39 12.27
C THR A 781 20.36 -14.69 10.91
N THR A 782 21.66 -15.00 10.92
CA THR A 782 22.39 -15.47 9.74
C THR A 782 22.44 -16.99 9.76
N VAL A 783 22.00 -17.61 8.67
CA VAL A 783 21.90 -19.06 8.52
C VAL A 783 22.79 -19.51 7.36
N THR A 784 23.68 -20.46 7.62
CA THR A 784 24.43 -21.17 6.58
C THR A 784 23.79 -22.54 6.38
N VAL A 785 23.30 -22.80 5.16
CA VAL A 785 22.67 -24.06 4.77
C VAL A 785 23.52 -24.76 3.73
N THR A 786 23.87 -26.00 3.99
CA THR A 786 24.68 -26.81 3.08
C THR A 786 23.92 -28.07 2.67
N ASN A 787 23.90 -28.36 1.37
CA ASN A 787 23.37 -29.61 0.82
C ASN A 787 24.49 -30.66 0.66
N PRO A 788 24.65 -31.63 1.59
CA PRO A 788 25.67 -32.65 1.49
C PRO A 788 25.30 -33.82 0.55
N ALA A 789 24.05 -33.84 0.07
CA ALA A 789 23.54 -34.92 -0.76
C ALA A 789 23.99 -34.79 -2.22
N LYS A 790 23.78 -35.87 -2.99
CA LYS A 790 24.05 -35.94 -4.45
C LYS A 790 22.80 -35.53 -5.27
N THR A 791 21.73 -35.11 -4.62
CA THR A 791 20.47 -34.66 -5.25
C THR A 791 20.20 -33.23 -4.90
N LEU A 792 19.31 -32.58 -5.66
CA LEU A 792 18.87 -31.22 -5.44
C LEU A 792 18.11 -31.12 -4.12
N ALA A 793 18.36 -30.07 -3.32
CA ALA A 793 17.44 -29.58 -2.30
C ALA A 793 16.60 -28.46 -2.92
N PHE A 794 15.31 -28.71 -3.12
CA PHE A 794 14.44 -27.83 -3.89
C PHE A 794 13.49 -27.03 -3.00
N ALA A 795 13.31 -25.73 -3.34
CA ALA A 795 12.43 -24.78 -2.66
C ALA A 795 12.66 -24.78 -1.13
N VAL A 796 13.92 -24.62 -0.72
CA VAL A 796 14.32 -24.53 0.68
C VAL A 796 13.69 -23.31 1.31
N ARG A 797 12.94 -23.51 2.40
CA ARG A 797 12.28 -22.46 3.17
C ARG A 797 12.89 -22.36 4.57
N LEU A 798 13.28 -21.16 4.95
CA LEU A 798 13.82 -20.82 6.26
C LEU A 798 12.79 -20.01 7.05
N LYS A 799 12.71 -20.26 8.36
CA LYS A 799 11.91 -19.49 9.31
C LYS A 799 12.72 -19.20 10.56
N VAL A 800 12.55 -18.03 11.14
CA VAL A 800 12.99 -17.70 12.49
C VAL A 800 11.80 -17.81 13.42
N LYS A 801 11.89 -18.65 14.43
CA LYS A 801 10.83 -18.90 15.43
C LYS A 801 11.30 -18.50 16.82
N ARG A 802 10.37 -18.18 17.69
CA ARG A 802 10.62 -17.97 19.12
C ARG A 802 10.72 -19.33 19.83
N ASP A 803 11.74 -19.53 20.66
CA ASP A 803 11.93 -20.76 21.46
C ASP A 803 10.85 -20.94 22.53
N THR A 804 10.15 -19.88 22.93
CA THR A 804 9.17 -19.87 24.02
C THR A 804 7.81 -20.45 23.63
N ASP A 805 7.35 -20.23 22.40
CA ASP A 805 6.02 -20.60 21.93
C ASP A 805 6.02 -21.29 20.55
N GLY A 806 7.18 -21.32 19.89
CA GLY A 806 7.33 -21.90 18.56
C GLY A 806 6.73 -21.07 17.43
N GLU A 807 6.22 -19.87 17.71
CA GLU A 807 5.67 -18.96 16.71
C GLU A 807 6.77 -18.29 15.88
N GLU A 808 6.48 -18.02 14.63
CA GLU A 808 7.39 -17.32 13.72
C GLU A 808 7.52 -15.84 14.13
N VAL A 809 8.76 -15.32 14.09
CA VAL A 809 9.03 -13.90 14.30
C VAL A 809 8.59 -13.12 13.08
N LEU A 810 7.59 -12.27 13.23
CA LEU A 810 7.00 -11.46 12.14
C LEU A 810 6.81 -10.00 12.62
N PRO A 811 7.03 -9.02 11.73
CA PRO A 811 7.54 -9.12 10.36
C PRO A 811 9.03 -9.52 10.30
N VAL A 812 9.41 -10.25 9.24
CA VAL A 812 10.77 -10.72 9.00
C VAL A 812 11.20 -10.42 7.57
N LEU A 813 12.43 -9.94 7.40
CA LEU A 813 13.03 -9.67 6.09
C LEU A 813 14.16 -10.67 5.87
N TRP A 814 13.96 -11.62 4.96
CA TRP A 814 14.99 -12.57 4.53
C TRP A 814 15.66 -12.04 3.25
N GLU A 815 16.99 -12.15 3.17
CA GLU A 815 17.74 -11.86 1.94
C GLU A 815 17.21 -12.68 0.77
N ASP A 816 16.96 -13.99 0.99
CA ASP A 816 16.30 -14.89 0.04
C ASP A 816 15.58 -16.04 0.77
N ASN A 817 14.64 -16.68 0.09
CA ASN A 817 13.92 -17.84 0.59
C ASN A 817 13.29 -18.61 -0.57
N TYR A 818 12.83 -19.85 -0.36
CA TYR A 818 12.35 -20.76 -1.40
C TYR A 818 13.39 -21.05 -2.50
N PHE A 819 14.66 -20.97 -2.16
CA PHE A 819 15.78 -21.20 -3.08
C PHE A 819 16.11 -22.68 -3.28
N ALA A 820 16.91 -22.99 -4.30
CA ALA A 820 17.44 -24.33 -4.55
C ALA A 820 18.92 -24.41 -4.13
N LEU A 821 19.34 -25.57 -3.66
CA LEU A 821 20.75 -25.89 -3.42
C LEU A 821 21.18 -27.11 -4.23
N LEU A 822 22.12 -26.91 -5.14
CA LEU A 822 22.76 -27.98 -5.90
C LEU A 822 23.53 -28.93 -5.00
N PRO A 823 23.84 -30.16 -5.43
CA PRO A 823 24.71 -31.09 -4.71
C PRO A 823 26.03 -30.45 -4.28
N GLY A 824 26.34 -30.53 -2.99
CA GLY A 824 27.55 -29.95 -2.39
C GLY A 824 27.52 -28.43 -2.19
N GLN A 825 26.49 -27.73 -2.65
CA GLN A 825 26.39 -26.26 -2.51
C GLN A 825 26.11 -25.85 -1.06
N SER A 826 26.75 -24.74 -0.66
CA SER A 826 26.46 -24.05 0.60
C SER A 826 26.03 -22.65 0.31
N ARG A 827 25.06 -22.13 1.09
CA ARG A 827 24.54 -20.77 0.97
C ARG A 827 24.36 -20.16 2.35
N GLN A 828 24.74 -18.90 2.46
CA GLN A 828 24.47 -18.07 3.63
C GLN A 828 23.34 -17.11 3.32
N VAL A 829 22.36 -16.99 4.25
CA VAL A 829 21.20 -16.12 4.12
C VAL A 829 20.91 -15.48 5.48
N THR A 830 20.62 -14.19 5.48
CA THR A 830 20.31 -13.45 6.72
C THR A 830 18.84 -13.06 6.77
N ALA A 831 18.23 -13.26 7.94
CA ALA A 831 16.94 -12.68 8.32
C ALA A 831 17.17 -11.47 9.20
N THR A 832 16.39 -10.38 8.99
CA THR A 832 16.34 -9.22 9.90
C THR A 832 14.92 -9.01 10.41
N TYR A 833 14.80 -8.64 11.68
CA TYR A 833 13.55 -8.41 12.41
C TYR A 833 13.78 -7.38 13.51
N GLN A 834 12.73 -6.87 14.14
CA GLN A 834 12.89 -5.94 15.26
C GLN A 834 12.96 -6.72 16.58
N ALA A 835 13.80 -6.29 17.51
CA ALA A 835 13.94 -6.92 18.82
C ALA A 835 12.61 -7.05 19.59
N LYS A 836 11.68 -6.10 19.42
CA LYS A 836 10.34 -6.17 20.00
C LYS A 836 9.50 -7.33 19.51
N ASP A 837 9.70 -7.76 18.23
CA ASP A 837 8.95 -8.86 17.61
C ASP A 837 9.46 -10.23 18.08
N LEU A 838 10.73 -10.30 18.45
CA LEU A 838 11.32 -11.46 19.15
C LEU A 838 10.90 -11.48 20.62
N GLY A 839 10.82 -10.31 21.28
CA GLY A 839 10.54 -10.18 22.72
C GLY A 839 11.67 -10.79 23.57
N PRO A 840 11.34 -11.46 24.69
CA PRO A 840 12.34 -12.10 25.56
C PRO A 840 12.81 -13.48 25.05
N ALA A 841 12.25 -13.98 23.92
CA ALA A 841 12.57 -15.30 23.37
C ALA A 841 13.93 -15.31 22.66
N LYS A 842 14.47 -16.51 22.47
CA LYS A 842 15.63 -16.72 21.61
C LYS A 842 15.19 -17.16 20.23
N PRO A 843 15.87 -16.68 19.16
CA PRO A 843 15.56 -17.12 17.81
C PRO A 843 16.02 -18.56 17.58
N VAL A 844 15.14 -19.37 17.01
CA VAL A 844 15.40 -20.74 16.56
C VAL A 844 15.12 -20.82 15.07
N VAL A 845 16.04 -21.42 14.31
CA VAL A 845 15.89 -21.61 12.86
C VAL A 845 15.16 -22.92 12.60
N GLU A 846 14.09 -22.85 11.82
CA GLU A 846 13.43 -24.02 11.22
C GLU A 846 13.70 -24.02 9.71
N VAL A 847 14.10 -25.18 9.19
CA VAL A 847 14.35 -25.39 7.76
C VAL A 847 13.36 -26.41 7.24
N SER A 848 12.80 -26.16 6.09
CA SER A 848 11.88 -27.04 5.36
C SER A 848 12.08 -26.88 3.86
N GLY A 849 11.36 -27.59 3.04
CA GLY A 849 11.43 -27.43 1.58
C GLY A 849 10.58 -28.46 0.86
N TRP A 850 10.73 -28.55 -0.45
CA TRP A 850 10.01 -29.54 -1.25
C TRP A 850 10.38 -30.99 -0.85
N ASN A 851 11.65 -31.27 -0.82
CA ASN A 851 12.25 -32.59 -0.47
C ASN A 851 13.27 -32.44 0.67
N VAL A 852 13.06 -31.55 1.62
CA VAL A 852 13.94 -31.31 2.77
C VAL A 852 13.28 -31.88 4.02
N ASN A 853 14.06 -32.62 4.82
CA ASN A 853 13.67 -33.21 6.11
C ASN A 853 14.03 -32.24 7.26
#